data_0723d5eac9317b32e25c2ab675856acb
#
_entry.id   0723d5eac9317b32e25c2ab675856acb
#
_cell.length_a   1.000
_cell.length_b   1.000
_cell.length_c   1.000
_cell.angle_alpha   90.00
_cell.angle_beta   90.00
_cell.angle_gamma   90.00
#
_symmetry.space_group_name_H-M   'P 1'
#
loop_
_entity.id
_entity.type
_entity.pdbx_description
1 polymer ?
#
loop_
_entity_poly.entity_id
_entity_poly.type
_entity_poly.pdbx_seq_one_letter_code
_entity_poly.pdbx_strand_id
1 'polypeptide(L)'
;MSMLLNKQLFFRDLFRSRKMLSWLKKICWILFFLLCMIKLYAQSEVIPGLFTTYQQNGRILWVIPDSLLGRDMSLTTTILEGAGRKKKSADAKFGYQGDRFGPRILRWEEEKEQIILKEIRSYVDTSGSYSLGSLLAEREMPLTLQEFEILGCEKTGKIIDVTEWLRDGKLWGLQPFSFLIGIGSEREGRVTAILGTPESVIVRSERIYEAVERTPATSANGEVTRWKLGCCLRLLPRHLMQVRYASSGVGYFTVPYAHMEPGSCQVISDRVVKRWRLEVADRDTARYRRGELVEPRQKIRIYIDRSFPEKWRPYVLRAVNNWNALFERSGFKNAIAGLMAPDSAGFTLDNSALSWIVYKASPMENAYGRPFVDFRTGEILSCHIAVFHSVFDMLCQWYIAQTGESEEEFPDELAGRLLEMVVSHEVGHVLGLTHNFYGSSLCETEQLRDAVFLHRHGYGSSIMDYMRMNYAVQPEDGVDMSDRIPRIGAYDSLAIEWGYRYFPGLASEEIQEKLSVWIEKKQLERKYRFQDSGGNLPEAQAEDLGRYSLETAELGMCHLKRLLRDTLRNNGRLSVESWNLAIRKQYSEYINQAFTYLGGIRKCWGNDSVIVVAVGREEQQDALRFLQTYVLESGKDLPREWWEGWGRETVRRLVEKADCFVGYDREYSVTEYIRDLGKIFRNVSGEECWGRFLIWCYTDCLMEYIQTERNRYPEVVALMEEQLKVMYRKTDKEKDVFWKAWRKNVNSIWK
;
A
#
# COMPACT_ATOMS: atom_id res chain seq x y z
N MET A 1 -87.44 23.05 -43.96
CA MET A 1 -86.33 23.20 -44.91
C MET A 1 -85.64 24.58 -44.89
N SER A 2 -86.25 25.60 -44.28
CA SER A 2 -85.64 26.96 -44.21
C SER A 2 -84.65 27.17 -43.03
N MET A 3 -84.66 26.31 -41.97
CA MET A 3 -83.83 26.46 -40.80
C MET A 3 -82.43 25.86 -40.97
N LEU A 4 -82.24 24.94 -41.94
CA LEU A 4 -80.92 24.28 -42.25
C LEU A 4 -80.07 25.13 -43.21
N LEU A 5 -80.67 25.93 -44.07
CA LEU A 5 -79.95 26.84 -44.98
C LEU A 5 -79.27 28.03 -44.26
N ASN A 6 -79.95 28.56 -43.19
CA ASN A 6 -79.37 29.68 -42.42
C ASN A 6 -78.21 29.29 -41.54
N LYS A 7 -78.10 28.05 -41.09
CA LYS A 7 -76.89 27.58 -40.35
C LYS A 7 -75.67 27.40 -41.24
N GLN A 8 -75.86 27.02 -42.49
CA GLN A 8 -74.70 26.85 -43.45
C GLN A 8 -74.14 28.21 -43.91
N LEU A 9 -74.96 29.23 -44.04
CA LEU A 9 -74.47 30.56 -44.38
C LEU A 9 -73.81 31.27 -43.19
N PHE A 10 -74.23 31.07 -41.98
CA PHE A 10 -73.62 31.61 -40.78
C PHE A 10 -72.24 31.01 -40.50
N PHE A 11 -72.05 29.71 -40.78
CA PHE A 11 -70.74 29.08 -40.71
C PHE A 11 -69.81 29.50 -41.86
N ARG A 12 -70.32 29.83 -43.03
CA ARG A 12 -69.53 30.23 -44.19
C ARG A 12 -69.02 31.68 -44.08
N ASP A 13 -69.72 32.58 -43.39
CA ASP A 13 -69.24 33.95 -43.14
C ASP A 13 -68.29 34.02 -41.92
N LEU A 14 -68.43 33.14 -40.97
CA LEU A 14 -67.54 33.03 -39.84
C LEU A 14 -66.07 32.64 -40.30
N PHE A 15 -65.99 31.80 -41.35
CA PHE A 15 -64.72 31.40 -41.93
C PHE A 15 -64.10 32.41 -42.90
N ARG A 16 -64.77 33.44 -43.31
CA ARG A 16 -64.28 34.47 -44.23
C ARG A 16 -63.65 35.71 -43.55
N SER A 17 -63.75 35.79 -42.24
CA SER A 17 -63.10 36.90 -41.51
C SER A 17 -61.59 36.73 -41.45
N ARG A 18 -60.83 37.56 -42.17
CA ARG A 18 -59.34 37.61 -42.11
C ARG A 18 -58.79 37.67 -40.67
N LYS A 19 -59.58 38.26 -39.74
CA LYS A 19 -59.22 38.34 -38.34
C LYS A 19 -59.29 36.96 -37.62
N MET A 20 -60.27 36.15 -37.94
CA MET A 20 -60.50 34.83 -37.39
C MET A 20 -59.46 33.82 -37.90
N LEU A 21 -59.12 33.89 -39.18
CA LEU A 21 -58.02 33.12 -39.78
C LEU A 21 -56.65 33.47 -39.16
N SER A 22 -56.46 34.75 -38.87
CA SER A 22 -55.26 35.24 -38.16
C SER A 22 -55.22 34.73 -36.72
N TRP A 23 -56.39 34.67 -36.05
CA TRP A 23 -56.51 34.18 -34.68
C TRP A 23 -56.33 32.65 -34.58
N LEU A 24 -56.87 31.91 -35.49
CA LEU A 24 -56.67 30.46 -35.66
C LEU A 24 -55.18 30.15 -35.96
N LYS A 25 -54.53 30.89 -36.83
CA LYS A 25 -53.11 30.75 -37.06
C LYS A 25 -52.28 31.04 -35.82
N LYS A 26 -52.60 32.03 -35.03
CA LYS A 26 -51.90 32.29 -33.74
C LYS A 26 -52.13 31.17 -32.73
N ILE A 27 -53.35 30.62 -32.62
CA ILE A 27 -53.65 29.48 -31.75
C ILE A 27 -52.92 28.22 -32.24
N CYS A 28 -52.91 27.96 -33.54
CA CYS A 28 -52.15 26.84 -34.11
C CYS A 28 -50.62 27.01 -33.86
N TRP A 29 -50.07 28.23 -33.97
CA TRP A 29 -48.69 28.52 -33.64
C TRP A 29 -48.39 28.35 -32.14
N ILE A 30 -49.29 28.78 -31.26
CA ILE A 30 -49.19 28.60 -29.82
C ILE A 30 -49.27 27.11 -29.46
N LEU A 31 -50.25 26.39 -30.06
CA LEU A 31 -50.38 24.93 -29.86
C LEU A 31 -49.20 24.16 -30.44
N PHE A 32 -48.67 24.57 -31.59
CA PHE A 32 -47.46 23.99 -32.17
C PHE A 32 -46.26 24.28 -31.30
N PHE A 33 -46.12 25.49 -30.76
CA PHE A 33 -45.07 25.87 -29.83
C PHE A 33 -45.18 25.12 -28.50
N LEU A 34 -46.41 24.96 -27.96
CA LEU A 34 -46.69 24.16 -26.78
C LEU A 34 -46.39 22.65 -27.02
N LEU A 35 -46.78 22.11 -28.19
CA LEU A 35 -46.48 20.74 -28.60
C LEU A 35 -44.98 20.54 -28.83
N CYS A 36 -44.28 21.50 -29.39
CA CYS A 36 -42.83 21.49 -29.51
C CYS A 36 -42.15 21.55 -28.12
N MET A 37 -42.64 22.40 -27.22
CA MET A 37 -42.15 22.48 -25.84
C MET A 37 -42.45 21.20 -25.07
N ILE A 38 -43.64 20.60 -25.23
CA ILE A 38 -44.00 19.31 -24.62
C ILE A 38 -43.11 18.18 -25.19
N LYS A 39 -42.84 18.17 -26.52
CA LYS A 39 -41.87 17.21 -27.13
C LYS A 39 -40.46 17.46 -26.68
N LEU A 40 -40.01 18.70 -26.52
CA LEU A 40 -38.69 19.01 -25.89
C LEU A 40 -38.65 18.55 -24.44
N TYR A 41 -39.70 18.73 -23.64
CA TYR A 41 -39.77 18.27 -22.26
C TYR A 41 -39.91 16.75 -22.14
N ALA A 42 -40.53 16.09 -23.12
CA ALA A 42 -40.69 14.62 -23.15
C ALA A 42 -39.43 13.84 -23.55
N GLN A 43 -38.33 14.50 -23.94
CA GLN A 43 -37.03 13.87 -24.30
C GLN A 43 -35.95 14.19 -23.29
N SER A 44 -36.24 14.85 -22.17
CA SER A 44 -35.24 15.10 -21.13
C SER A 44 -35.25 13.99 -20.09
N GLU A 45 -34.15 13.27 -19.97
CA GLU A 45 -33.91 12.35 -18.86
C GLU A 45 -33.49 13.17 -17.63
N VAL A 46 -34.22 13.00 -16.51
CA VAL A 46 -33.90 13.66 -15.24
C VAL A 46 -33.40 12.63 -14.26
N ILE A 47 -32.15 12.78 -13.83
CA ILE A 47 -31.49 11.89 -12.88
C ILE A 47 -31.40 12.65 -11.54
N PRO A 48 -32.16 12.22 -10.52
CA PRO A 48 -32.06 12.81 -9.17
C PRO A 48 -30.80 12.31 -8.47
N GLY A 49 -30.25 13.15 -7.60
CA GLY A 49 -29.05 12.79 -6.81
C GLY A 49 -28.48 13.98 -6.06
N LEU A 50 -27.18 13.93 -5.75
CA LEU A 50 -26.43 15.03 -5.15
C LEU A 50 -26.61 16.32 -5.96
N PHE A 51 -26.53 16.18 -7.31
CA PHE A 51 -26.95 17.18 -8.28
C PHE A 51 -28.10 16.61 -9.08
N THR A 52 -29.18 17.40 -9.29
CA THR A 52 -30.17 17.04 -10.29
C THR A 52 -29.50 17.17 -11.66
N THR A 53 -29.49 16.10 -12.43
CA THR A 53 -28.87 16.06 -13.77
C THR A 53 -29.94 16.02 -14.83
N TYR A 54 -29.89 16.95 -15.80
CA TYR A 54 -30.72 16.92 -16.99
C TYR A 54 -29.89 16.48 -18.19
N GLN A 55 -30.39 15.46 -18.90
CA GLN A 55 -29.80 15.04 -20.19
C GLN A 55 -30.77 15.40 -21.31
N GLN A 56 -30.39 16.34 -22.16
CA GLN A 56 -31.22 16.83 -23.22
C GLN A 56 -30.42 17.21 -24.46
N ASN A 57 -30.79 16.67 -25.62
CA ASN A 57 -30.17 17.01 -26.91
C ASN A 57 -28.64 16.91 -26.91
N GLY A 58 -28.05 15.90 -26.24
CA GLY A 58 -26.61 15.70 -26.12
C GLY A 58 -25.91 16.64 -25.13
N ARG A 59 -26.66 17.52 -24.44
CA ARG A 59 -26.15 18.35 -23.33
C ARG A 59 -26.44 17.69 -21.99
N ILE A 60 -25.53 17.92 -21.06
CA ILE A 60 -25.61 17.48 -19.66
C ILE A 60 -25.58 18.72 -18.79
N LEU A 61 -26.69 18.97 -18.10
CA LEU A 61 -26.81 20.11 -17.20
C LEU A 61 -26.90 19.62 -15.77
N TRP A 62 -26.18 20.29 -14.88
CA TRP A 62 -26.26 20.05 -13.43
C TRP A 62 -26.94 21.22 -12.73
N VAL A 63 -27.81 20.91 -11.79
CA VAL A 63 -28.27 21.88 -10.80
C VAL A 63 -27.41 21.75 -9.57
N ILE A 64 -26.58 22.74 -9.32
CA ILE A 64 -25.74 22.82 -8.14
C ILE A 64 -26.55 23.43 -7.00
N PRO A 65 -26.96 22.66 -5.96
CA PRO A 65 -27.75 23.23 -4.86
C PRO A 65 -26.96 24.28 -4.08
N ASP A 66 -27.60 25.38 -3.73
CA ASP A 66 -26.98 26.45 -2.94
C ASP A 66 -26.42 25.95 -1.60
N SER A 67 -27.08 24.92 -1.01
CA SER A 67 -26.61 24.26 0.23
C SER A 67 -25.31 23.48 0.10
N LEU A 68 -24.86 23.23 -1.13
CA LEU A 68 -23.61 22.52 -1.44
C LEU A 68 -22.46 23.47 -1.81
N LEU A 69 -22.74 24.75 -2.03
CA LEU A 69 -21.69 25.76 -2.22
C LEU A 69 -20.85 25.87 -0.95
N GLY A 70 -19.54 25.93 -1.11
CA GLY A 70 -18.56 25.91 -0.01
C GLY A 70 -18.36 24.56 0.67
N ARG A 71 -19.05 23.46 0.20
CA ARG A 71 -18.91 22.12 0.75
C ARG A 71 -17.83 21.32 0.00
N ASP A 72 -17.02 20.61 0.78
CA ASP A 72 -15.98 19.75 0.22
C ASP A 72 -16.55 18.41 -0.25
N MET A 73 -16.01 17.94 -1.37
CA MET A 73 -16.38 16.69 -2.02
C MET A 73 -15.12 15.92 -2.41
N SER A 74 -15.18 14.60 -2.37
CA SER A 74 -14.07 13.74 -2.82
C SER A 74 -14.36 13.22 -4.23
N LEU A 75 -13.40 13.36 -5.14
CA LEU A 75 -13.44 12.76 -6.48
C LEU A 75 -12.53 11.56 -6.53
N THR A 76 -13.04 10.39 -6.92
CA THR A 76 -12.27 9.18 -7.19
C THR A 76 -12.53 8.67 -8.59
N THR A 77 -11.51 8.07 -9.22
CA THR A 77 -11.61 7.41 -10.53
C THR A 77 -11.39 5.92 -10.37
N THR A 78 -12.31 5.10 -10.87
CA THR A 78 -12.24 3.63 -10.81
C THR A 78 -12.20 3.06 -12.22
N ILE A 79 -11.31 2.09 -12.47
CA ILE A 79 -11.29 1.32 -13.72
C ILE A 79 -12.38 0.26 -13.64
N LEU A 80 -13.38 0.33 -14.53
CA LEU A 80 -14.45 -0.66 -14.66
C LEU A 80 -14.07 -1.78 -15.63
N GLU A 81 -13.44 -1.40 -16.75
CA GLU A 81 -12.84 -2.34 -17.70
C GLU A 81 -11.51 -1.75 -18.17
N GLY A 82 -10.44 -2.52 -18.01
CA GLY A 82 -9.10 -2.13 -18.45
C GLY A 82 -8.79 -2.65 -19.85
N ALA A 83 -7.92 -1.95 -20.56
CA ALA A 83 -7.42 -2.44 -21.84
C ALA A 83 -6.60 -3.72 -21.66
N GLY A 84 -6.91 -4.76 -22.43
CA GLY A 84 -6.09 -5.97 -22.51
C GLY A 84 -4.70 -5.64 -23.06
N ARG A 85 -3.68 -5.67 -22.22
CA ARG A 85 -2.28 -5.50 -22.67
C ARG A 85 -1.71 -6.84 -23.10
N LYS A 86 -0.97 -6.88 -24.21
CA LYS A 86 -0.32 -8.09 -24.72
C LYS A 86 0.72 -8.69 -23.76
N LYS A 87 1.37 -7.89 -22.93
CA LYS A 87 2.22 -8.31 -21.80
C LYS A 87 2.12 -7.24 -20.71
N LYS A 88 1.54 -7.58 -19.56
CA LYS A 88 1.75 -6.79 -18.35
C LYS A 88 3.11 -7.20 -17.80
N SER A 89 4.03 -6.24 -17.65
CA SER A 89 5.27 -6.53 -16.92
C SER A 89 4.89 -6.98 -15.51
N ALA A 90 5.67 -7.87 -14.93
CA ALA A 90 5.48 -8.30 -13.54
C ALA A 90 5.41 -7.11 -12.55
N ASP A 91 5.97 -5.97 -12.95
CA ASP A 91 6.00 -4.73 -12.15
C ASP A 91 4.75 -3.84 -12.29
N ALA A 92 3.79 -4.18 -13.17
CA ALA A 92 2.60 -3.35 -13.41
C ALA A 92 1.54 -3.59 -12.33
N LYS A 93 1.67 -2.92 -11.19
CA LYS A 93 0.74 -3.02 -10.05
C LYS A 93 -0.68 -2.51 -10.35
N PHE A 94 -0.83 -1.56 -11.28
CA PHE A 94 -2.08 -0.88 -11.60
C PHE A 94 -2.50 -1.04 -13.07
N GLY A 95 -3.76 -0.77 -13.36
CA GLY A 95 -4.37 -0.86 -14.70
C GLY A 95 -5.34 -2.04 -14.82
N TYR A 96 -5.84 -2.55 -13.72
CA TYR A 96 -6.80 -3.66 -13.65
C TYR A 96 -8.19 -3.17 -13.28
N GLN A 97 -9.20 -3.96 -13.63
CA GLN A 97 -10.56 -3.75 -13.16
C GLN A 97 -10.60 -3.60 -11.63
N GLY A 98 -11.36 -2.63 -11.15
CA GLY A 98 -11.49 -2.32 -9.74
C GLY A 98 -10.39 -1.41 -9.18
N ASP A 99 -9.31 -1.12 -9.93
CA ASP A 99 -8.33 -0.13 -9.47
C ASP A 99 -8.98 1.23 -9.30
N ARG A 100 -8.81 1.82 -8.12
CA ARG A 100 -9.37 3.12 -7.75
C ARG A 100 -8.24 4.10 -7.44
N PHE A 101 -8.38 5.34 -7.93
CA PHE A 101 -7.42 6.43 -7.78
C PHE A 101 -8.07 7.63 -7.10
N GLY A 102 -7.25 8.45 -6.46
CA GLY A 102 -7.69 9.60 -5.66
C GLY A 102 -7.59 9.31 -4.16
N PRO A 103 -8.40 10.00 -3.29
CA PRO A 103 -9.33 11.07 -3.67
C PRO A 103 -8.63 12.40 -3.98
N ARG A 104 -9.27 13.23 -4.79
CA ARG A 104 -9.01 14.67 -4.87
C ARG A 104 -10.14 15.38 -4.15
N ILE A 105 -9.85 16.43 -3.38
CA ILE A 105 -10.86 17.21 -2.67
C ILE A 105 -11.24 18.41 -3.50
N LEU A 106 -12.52 18.54 -3.82
CA LEU A 106 -13.09 19.56 -4.67
C LEU A 106 -14.13 20.39 -3.91
N ARG A 107 -14.30 21.66 -4.27
CA ARG A 107 -15.29 22.57 -3.71
C ARG A 107 -15.91 23.43 -4.80
N TRP A 108 -17.23 23.58 -4.74
CA TRP A 108 -18.00 24.49 -5.59
C TRP A 108 -18.18 25.80 -4.87
N GLU A 109 -17.90 26.91 -5.55
CA GLU A 109 -18.08 28.26 -5.03
C GLU A 109 -18.81 29.12 -6.07
N GLU A 110 -19.56 30.14 -5.64
CA GLU A 110 -20.20 31.11 -6.52
C GLU A 110 -19.45 32.42 -6.42
N GLU A 111 -18.96 32.92 -7.56
CA GLU A 111 -18.26 34.19 -7.67
C GLU A 111 -18.76 34.93 -8.92
N LYS A 112 -19.19 36.20 -8.78
CA LYS A 112 -19.54 37.09 -9.89
C LYS A 112 -20.41 36.46 -10.99
N GLU A 113 -21.51 35.84 -10.59
CA GLU A 113 -22.46 35.16 -11.49
C GLU A 113 -21.91 33.92 -12.22
N GLN A 114 -20.86 33.32 -11.69
CA GLN A 114 -20.28 32.05 -12.16
C GLN A 114 -20.22 31.04 -11.03
N ILE A 115 -20.27 29.77 -11.39
CA ILE A 115 -19.96 28.66 -10.50
C ILE A 115 -18.52 28.22 -10.79
N ILE A 116 -17.68 28.25 -9.77
CA ILE A 116 -16.26 27.91 -9.86
C ILE A 116 -16.00 26.59 -9.13
N LEU A 117 -15.35 25.66 -9.81
CA LEU A 117 -14.85 24.43 -9.20
C LEU A 117 -13.39 24.61 -8.81
N LYS A 118 -13.12 24.43 -7.52
CA LYS A 118 -11.78 24.54 -6.94
C LYS A 118 -11.27 23.20 -6.41
N GLU A 119 -9.97 22.95 -6.49
CA GLU A 119 -9.30 21.83 -5.82
C GLU A 119 -8.61 22.31 -4.55
N ILE A 120 -8.94 21.66 -3.44
CA ILE A 120 -8.32 21.92 -2.14
C ILE A 120 -7.13 20.97 -2.00
N ARG A 121 -5.92 21.53 -1.94
CA ARG A 121 -4.65 20.74 -1.88
C ARG A 121 -3.98 20.79 -0.54
N SER A 122 -4.31 21.78 0.26
CA SER A 122 -3.80 21.99 1.61
C SER A 122 -4.93 22.30 2.56
N TYR A 123 -4.72 22.03 3.84
CA TYR A 123 -5.66 22.34 4.89
C TYR A 123 -4.89 22.75 6.16
N VAL A 124 -5.28 23.87 6.75
CA VAL A 124 -4.79 24.33 8.04
C VAL A 124 -5.96 24.36 9.01
N ASP A 125 -5.87 23.67 10.12
CA ASP A 125 -6.87 23.76 11.17
C ASP A 125 -6.74 25.09 11.92
N THR A 126 -7.76 25.92 11.76
CA THR A 126 -7.82 27.27 12.35
C THR A 126 -8.79 27.36 13.52
N SER A 127 -9.36 26.25 13.95
CA SER A 127 -10.40 26.20 15.00
C SER A 127 -9.94 26.75 16.36
N GLY A 128 -8.61 26.81 16.60
CA GLY A 128 -8.00 27.34 17.81
C GLY A 128 -7.60 28.82 17.75
N SER A 129 -7.72 29.51 16.62
CA SER A 129 -7.20 30.88 16.46
C SER A 129 -8.29 31.93 16.25
N TYR A 130 -8.21 33.03 17.00
CA TYR A 130 -8.99 34.24 16.74
C TYR A 130 -8.35 35.04 15.58
N SER A 131 -9.06 35.20 14.48
CA SER A 131 -8.78 36.14 13.35
C SER A 131 -7.57 35.89 12.43
N LEU A 132 -6.47 35.26 12.85
CA LEU A 132 -5.34 34.98 11.93
C LEU A 132 -5.55 33.75 11.07
N GLY A 133 -6.35 32.79 11.54
CA GLY A 133 -6.62 31.57 10.82
C GLY A 133 -7.33 31.78 9.48
N SER A 134 -8.25 32.71 9.42
CA SER A 134 -8.89 33.12 8.17
C SER A 134 -7.88 33.73 7.17
N LEU A 135 -6.93 34.55 7.65
CA LEU A 135 -5.90 35.17 6.83
C LEU A 135 -4.88 34.16 6.29
N LEU A 136 -4.58 33.08 6.99
CA LEU A 136 -3.69 32.02 6.51
C LEU A 136 -4.40 31.08 5.53
N ALA A 137 -5.65 30.75 5.79
CA ALA A 137 -6.50 30.00 4.87
C ALA A 137 -6.71 30.75 3.54
N GLU A 138 -6.72 32.08 3.57
CA GLU A 138 -6.82 32.92 2.37
C GLU A 138 -5.50 33.01 1.57
N ARG A 139 -4.34 32.68 2.14
CA ARG A 139 -3.04 32.75 1.46
C ARG A 139 -2.71 31.57 0.55
N GLU A 140 -3.23 30.40 0.84
CA GLU A 140 -3.15 29.26 -0.06
C GLU A 140 -4.42 29.18 -0.90
N MET A 141 -4.44 29.90 -2.01
CA MET A 141 -5.60 29.89 -2.92
C MET A 141 -5.82 28.49 -3.48
N PRO A 142 -7.04 27.93 -3.32
CA PRO A 142 -7.40 26.71 -3.99
C PRO A 142 -7.19 26.82 -5.50
N LEU A 143 -6.75 25.73 -6.13
CA LEU A 143 -6.56 25.74 -7.58
C LEU A 143 -7.92 25.78 -8.28
N THR A 144 -8.20 26.82 -9.04
CA THR A 144 -9.34 26.86 -9.95
C THR A 144 -9.16 25.84 -11.05
N LEU A 145 -10.09 24.89 -11.12
CA LEU A 145 -10.10 23.83 -12.13
C LEU A 145 -10.96 24.19 -13.33
N GLN A 146 -12.12 24.79 -13.06
CA GLN A 146 -13.12 25.10 -14.08
C GLN A 146 -14.06 26.21 -13.60
N GLU A 147 -14.46 27.07 -14.53
CA GLU A 147 -15.48 28.09 -14.35
C GLU A 147 -16.68 27.78 -15.24
N PHE A 148 -17.89 27.96 -14.72
CA PHE A 148 -19.15 27.68 -15.40
C PHE A 148 -20.04 28.89 -15.38
N GLU A 149 -20.61 29.26 -16.52
CA GLU A 149 -21.65 30.25 -16.63
C GLU A 149 -22.96 29.71 -16.01
N ILE A 150 -23.66 30.54 -15.24
CA ILE A 150 -24.98 30.22 -14.71
C ILE A 150 -26.02 30.42 -15.82
N LEU A 151 -26.58 29.32 -16.33
CA LEU A 151 -27.57 29.34 -17.39
C LEU A 151 -28.97 29.68 -16.88
N GLY A 152 -29.23 29.52 -15.59
CA GLY A 152 -30.49 29.75 -14.95
C GLY A 152 -30.49 29.31 -13.49
N CYS A 153 -31.62 29.58 -12.80
CA CYS A 153 -31.77 29.20 -11.41
C CYS A 153 -33.05 28.39 -11.24
N GLU A 154 -33.00 27.36 -10.45
CA GLU A 154 -34.14 26.64 -9.89
C GLU A 154 -34.32 27.02 -8.42
N LYS A 155 -35.47 26.57 -7.80
CA LYS A 155 -35.74 26.85 -6.38
C LYS A 155 -34.63 26.38 -5.43
N THR A 156 -33.81 25.40 -5.85
CA THR A 156 -32.82 24.72 -5.01
C THR A 156 -31.37 25.01 -5.39
N GLY A 157 -31.10 25.66 -6.54
CA GLY A 157 -29.73 25.88 -6.97
C GLY A 157 -29.56 26.47 -8.35
N LYS A 158 -28.34 26.51 -8.82
CA LYS A 158 -27.87 27.10 -10.08
C LYS A 158 -27.69 26.04 -11.17
N ILE A 159 -28.15 26.31 -12.39
CA ILE A 159 -28.02 25.43 -13.55
C ILE A 159 -26.77 25.79 -14.30
N ILE A 160 -25.88 24.80 -14.52
CA ILE A 160 -24.66 24.92 -15.31
C ILE A 160 -24.57 23.84 -16.37
N ASP A 161 -23.90 24.11 -17.49
CA ASP A 161 -23.58 23.12 -18.53
C ASP A 161 -22.24 22.46 -18.26
N VAL A 162 -22.28 21.15 -17.98
CA VAL A 162 -21.09 20.36 -17.68
C VAL A 162 -20.68 19.44 -18.82
N THR A 163 -21.30 19.55 -20.00
CA THR A 163 -21.17 18.62 -21.12
C THR A 163 -19.72 18.42 -21.54
N GLU A 164 -19.05 19.51 -21.95
CA GLU A 164 -17.67 19.43 -22.46
C GLU A 164 -16.68 19.11 -21.32
N TRP A 165 -16.96 19.63 -20.13
CA TRP A 165 -16.11 19.37 -18.97
C TRP A 165 -16.12 17.89 -18.57
N LEU A 166 -17.26 17.19 -18.62
CA LEU A 166 -17.34 15.75 -18.35
C LEU A 166 -16.69 14.90 -19.47
N ARG A 167 -16.59 15.43 -20.66
CA ARG A 167 -15.86 14.82 -21.79
C ARG A 167 -14.36 14.96 -21.67
N ASP A 168 -13.88 16.04 -21.03
CA ASP A 168 -12.42 16.25 -20.81
C ASP A 168 -11.87 15.27 -19.78
N GLY A 169 -10.88 14.48 -20.19
CA GLY A 169 -10.23 13.46 -19.36
C GLY A 169 -9.25 13.99 -18.33
N LYS A 170 -8.97 15.28 -18.28
CA LYS A 170 -8.04 15.85 -17.30
C LYS A 170 -8.49 15.66 -15.86
N LEU A 171 -9.80 15.69 -15.60
CA LEU A 171 -10.36 15.46 -14.29
C LEU A 171 -11.14 14.12 -14.24
N TRP A 172 -11.93 13.83 -15.30
CA TRP A 172 -12.85 12.70 -15.38
C TRP A 172 -12.26 11.47 -16.07
N GLY A 173 -10.92 11.35 -16.11
CA GLY A 173 -10.20 10.27 -16.77
C GLY A 173 -9.02 9.74 -15.98
N LEU A 174 -8.15 9.02 -16.69
CA LEU A 174 -6.93 8.43 -16.13
C LEU A 174 -5.69 9.30 -16.34
N GLN A 175 -5.81 10.43 -17.04
CA GLN A 175 -4.68 11.29 -17.33
C GLN A 175 -3.85 11.71 -16.11
N PRO A 176 -4.47 12.05 -14.94
CA PRO A 176 -3.70 12.37 -13.73
C PRO A 176 -2.89 11.19 -13.17
N PHE A 177 -3.17 9.95 -13.60
CA PHE A 177 -2.56 8.71 -13.12
C PHE A 177 -1.79 7.98 -14.22
N SER A 178 -1.55 8.65 -15.35
CA SER A 178 -0.95 8.09 -16.56
C SER A 178 0.37 7.37 -16.30
N PHE A 179 1.24 7.94 -15.45
CA PHE A 179 2.55 7.35 -15.13
C PHE A 179 2.43 6.02 -14.33
N LEU A 180 1.38 5.86 -13.48
CA LEU A 180 1.14 4.65 -12.70
C LEU A 180 0.64 3.50 -13.59
N ILE A 181 -0.14 3.84 -14.62
CA ILE A 181 -0.82 2.89 -15.49
C ILE A 181 0.01 2.65 -16.77
N GLY A 182 0.84 3.62 -17.16
CA GLY A 182 1.62 3.60 -18.41
C GLY A 182 0.74 3.81 -19.62
N ILE A 183 -0.08 4.87 -19.62
CA ILE A 183 -0.88 5.35 -20.74
C ILE A 183 -0.37 6.73 -21.18
N GLY A 184 -0.53 7.04 -22.47
CA GLY A 184 -0.22 8.34 -23.06
C GLY A 184 -1.38 9.33 -23.00
N SER A 185 -1.41 10.24 -23.97
CA SER A 185 -2.44 11.26 -24.07
C SER A 185 -3.81 10.66 -24.39
N GLU A 186 -4.86 11.31 -23.90
CA GLU A 186 -6.24 10.96 -24.25
C GLU A 186 -6.52 11.41 -25.68
N ARG A 187 -7.10 10.53 -26.48
CA ARG A 187 -7.53 10.79 -27.86
C ARG A 187 -9.02 11.14 -27.94
N GLU A 188 -9.83 10.44 -27.15
CA GLU A 188 -11.30 10.58 -27.18
C GLU A 188 -11.90 10.18 -25.83
N GLY A 189 -12.92 10.91 -25.37
CA GLY A 189 -13.71 10.61 -24.18
C GLY A 189 -15.20 10.74 -24.44
N ARG A 190 -16.00 9.74 -24.02
CA ARG A 190 -17.45 9.73 -24.14
C ARG A 190 -18.11 9.34 -22.82
N VAL A 191 -19.01 10.18 -22.32
CA VAL A 191 -19.88 9.83 -21.17
C VAL A 191 -20.88 8.79 -21.61
N THR A 192 -21.00 7.69 -20.86
CA THR A 192 -21.88 6.56 -21.18
C THR A 192 -23.07 6.46 -20.23
N ALA A 193 -22.93 6.87 -18.97
CA ALA A 193 -24.01 6.92 -18.00
C ALA A 193 -23.69 7.90 -16.87
N ILE A 194 -24.74 8.43 -16.24
CA ILE A 194 -24.67 9.20 -15.00
C ILE A 194 -25.61 8.54 -13.99
N LEU A 195 -25.11 8.34 -12.76
CA LEU A 195 -25.85 7.75 -11.66
C LEU A 195 -25.84 8.73 -10.49
N GLY A 196 -27.00 9.00 -9.91
CA GLY A 196 -27.17 9.91 -8.76
C GLY A 196 -27.53 9.15 -7.49
N THR A 197 -26.94 9.56 -6.37
CA THR A 197 -27.41 9.23 -5.02
C THR A 197 -27.52 10.53 -4.23
N PRO A 198 -28.21 10.58 -3.06
CA PRO A 198 -28.25 11.80 -2.27
C PRO A 198 -26.90 12.37 -1.85
N GLU A 199 -25.86 11.53 -1.82
CA GLU A 199 -24.51 11.91 -1.36
C GLU A 199 -23.47 11.90 -2.47
N SER A 200 -23.79 11.42 -3.68
CA SER A 200 -22.81 11.31 -4.77
C SER A 200 -23.41 11.40 -6.15
N VAL A 201 -22.56 11.74 -7.12
CA VAL A 201 -22.82 11.54 -8.54
C VAL A 201 -21.67 10.70 -9.13
N ILE A 202 -22.04 9.68 -9.91
CA ILE A 202 -21.08 8.80 -10.59
C ILE A 202 -21.22 9.02 -12.10
N VAL A 203 -20.14 9.42 -12.73
CA VAL A 203 -20.04 9.60 -14.18
C VAL A 203 -19.27 8.44 -14.77
N ARG A 204 -19.92 7.62 -15.58
CA ARG A 204 -19.27 6.53 -16.34
C ARG A 204 -18.91 7.01 -17.72
N SER A 205 -17.72 6.64 -18.17
CA SER A 205 -17.23 7.03 -19.48
C SER A 205 -16.43 5.92 -20.14
N GLU A 206 -16.42 5.92 -21.48
CA GLU A 206 -15.43 5.23 -22.29
C GLU A 206 -14.39 6.22 -22.76
N ARG A 207 -13.11 5.85 -22.64
CA ARG A 207 -11.99 6.70 -22.99
C ARG A 207 -10.93 5.93 -23.77
N ILE A 208 -10.30 6.62 -24.70
CA ILE A 208 -9.26 6.09 -25.58
C ILE A 208 -7.98 6.85 -25.28
N TYR A 209 -6.93 6.11 -24.89
CA TYR A 209 -5.59 6.65 -24.63
C TYR A 209 -4.57 6.06 -25.58
N GLU A 210 -3.52 6.82 -25.88
CA GLU A 210 -2.34 6.30 -26.53
C GLU A 210 -1.69 5.23 -25.67
N ALA A 211 -1.20 4.16 -26.30
CA ALA A 211 -0.38 3.18 -25.61
C ALA A 211 1.04 3.70 -25.48
N VAL A 212 1.63 3.64 -24.28
CA VAL A 212 3.04 3.96 -24.03
C VAL A 212 3.77 2.69 -23.66
N GLU A 213 4.77 2.32 -24.50
CA GLU A 213 5.73 1.29 -24.13
C GLU A 213 6.86 1.91 -23.30
N ARG A 214 7.21 1.30 -22.17
CA ARG A 214 8.26 1.77 -21.26
C ARG A 214 9.70 1.51 -21.75
N THR A 215 9.89 0.87 -22.91
CA THR A 215 11.22 0.62 -23.49
C THR A 215 11.55 1.64 -24.58
N PRO A 216 12.74 2.30 -24.53
CA PRO A 216 13.13 3.33 -25.51
C PRO A 216 13.28 2.84 -26.97
N ALA A 217 13.19 1.52 -27.21
CA ALA A 217 13.51 0.94 -28.52
C ALA A 217 12.30 0.77 -29.46
N THR A 218 11.08 0.94 -28.99
CA THR A 218 9.88 0.78 -29.83
C THR A 218 8.87 1.86 -29.50
N SER A 219 8.88 2.97 -30.25
CA SER A 219 7.76 3.91 -30.27
C SER A 219 6.53 3.15 -30.74
N ALA A 220 5.50 3.04 -29.86
CA ALA A 220 4.21 2.44 -30.21
C ALA A 220 3.59 3.32 -31.31
N ASN A 221 3.72 2.91 -32.55
CA ASN A 221 3.17 3.62 -33.70
C ASN A 221 1.64 3.60 -33.65
N GLY A 222 1.05 4.59 -32.95
CA GLY A 222 -0.39 4.84 -33.01
C GLY A 222 -1.29 3.81 -32.37
N GLU A 223 -0.78 2.84 -31.59
CA GLU A 223 -1.63 1.91 -30.82
C GLU A 223 -2.42 2.70 -29.77
N VAL A 224 -3.70 2.39 -29.65
CA VAL A 224 -4.62 2.99 -28.69
C VAL A 224 -5.23 1.94 -27.78
N THR A 225 -5.52 2.34 -26.55
CA THR A 225 -6.16 1.49 -25.55
C THR A 225 -7.50 2.06 -25.16
N ARG A 226 -8.53 1.20 -25.01
CA ARG A 226 -9.89 1.58 -24.62
C ARG A 226 -10.12 1.20 -23.16
N TRP A 227 -10.77 2.11 -22.42
CA TRP A 227 -11.03 1.98 -20.99
C TRP A 227 -12.46 2.38 -20.67
N LYS A 228 -13.12 1.62 -19.79
CA LYS A 228 -14.37 2.04 -19.15
C LYS A 228 -14.06 2.48 -17.73
N LEU A 229 -14.47 3.67 -17.40
CA LEU A 229 -14.16 4.32 -16.12
C LEU A 229 -15.46 4.71 -15.42
N GLY A 230 -15.42 4.73 -14.09
CA GLY A 230 -16.41 5.34 -13.24
C GLY A 230 -15.75 6.37 -12.32
N CYS A 231 -16.13 7.64 -12.48
CA CYS A 231 -15.66 8.73 -11.64
C CYS A 231 -16.75 9.09 -10.65
N CYS A 232 -16.49 8.98 -9.36
CA CYS A 232 -17.45 9.25 -8.30
C CYS A 232 -17.07 10.55 -7.56
N LEU A 233 -17.91 11.55 -7.67
CA LEU A 233 -17.88 12.76 -6.85
C LEU A 233 -18.82 12.59 -5.67
N ARG A 234 -18.29 12.56 -4.45
CA ARG A 234 -19.04 12.29 -3.21
C ARG A 234 -18.89 13.41 -2.20
N LEU A 235 -19.99 13.79 -1.58
CA LEU A 235 -20.01 14.78 -0.51
C LEU A 235 -19.26 14.28 0.73
N LEU A 236 -18.36 15.10 1.26
CA LEU A 236 -17.64 14.81 2.50
C LEU A 236 -18.46 15.23 3.73
N PRO A 237 -18.22 14.58 4.89
CA PRO A 237 -18.88 14.95 6.14
C PRO A 237 -18.65 16.45 6.49
N ARG A 238 -19.68 17.10 7.01
CA ARG A 238 -19.59 18.49 7.46
C ARG A 238 -18.72 18.64 8.71
N HIS A 239 -18.88 17.69 9.64
CA HIS A 239 -18.10 17.66 10.88
C HIS A 239 -16.85 16.80 10.62
N LEU A 240 -15.69 17.42 10.75
CA LEU A 240 -14.41 16.74 10.61
C LEU A 240 -14.22 15.70 11.72
N MET A 241 -13.55 14.60 11.39
CA MET A 241 -13.16 13.60 12.39
C MET A 241 -12.11 14.19 13.33
N GLN A 242 -12.26 13.95 14.63
CA GLN A 242 -11.23 14.30 15.60
C GLN A 242 -9.89 13.64 15.24
N VAL A 243 -8.84 14.44 15.07
CA VAL A 243 -7.52 13.94 14.70
C VAL A 243 -6.87 13.13 15.82
N ARG A 244 -5.98 12.22 15.44
CA ARG A 244 -5.08 11.49 16.34
C ARG A 244 -3.66 11.74 15.87
N TYR A 245 -2.84 12.40 16.69
CA TYR A 245 -1.44 12.66 16.38
C TYR A 245 -0.63 11.37 16.31
N ALA A 246 0.36 11.33 15.43
CA ALA A 246 1.22 10.17 15.27
C ALA A 246 2.11 9.94 16.50
N SER A 247 2.53 8.71 16.70
CA SER A 247 3.47 8.32 17.75
C SER A 247 4.58 7.46 17.14
N SER A 248 5.81 7.63 17.62
CA SER A 248 6.93 6.76 17.22
C SER A 248 6.81 5.34 17.82
N GLY A 249 5.93 5.14 18.77
CA GLY A 249 5.70 3.86 19.43
C GLY A 249 4.64 2.99 18.80
N VAL A 250 3.87 3.50 17.80
CA VAL A 250 2.81 2.75 17.13
C VAL A 250 2.81 3.07 15.64
N GLY A 251 2.86 2.03 14.81
CA GLY A 251 2.93 2.14 13.36
C GLY A 251 1.59 2.42 12.70
N TYR A 252 1.36 3.66 12.35
CA TYR A 252 0.24 4.08 11.52
C TYR A 252 0.72 4.84 10.30
N PHE A 253 0.06 4.64 9.15
CA PHE A 253 0.18 5.58 8.05
C PHE A 253 -0.34 6.94 8.46
N THR A 254 0.32 8.00 8.00
CA THR A 254 0.01 9.37 8.42
C THR A 254 -0.25 10.28 7.23
N VAL A 255 -0.89 11.43 7.51
CA VAL A 255 -0.94 12.59 6.63
C VAL A 255 -0.31 13.80 7.33
N PRO A 256 0.28 14.75 6.59
CA PRO A 256 0.68 16.04 7.15
C PRO A 256 -0.54 16.77 7.71
N TYR A 257 -0.38 17.43 8.85
CA TYR A 257 -1.43 18.18 9.49
C TYR A 257 -0.87 19.50 10.00
N ALA A 258 -1.38 20.60 9.48
CA ALA A 258 -1.01 21.93 9.92
C ALA A 258 -2.12 22.50 10.82
N HIS A 259 -1.74 23.05 11.97
CA HIS A 259 -2.68 23.65 12.90
C HIS A 259 -2.05 24.85 13.63
N MET A 260 -2.88 25.64 14.27
CA MET A 260 -2.45 26.77 15.09
C MET A 260 -2.80 26.49 16.54
N GLU A 261 -1.83 26.70 17.45
CA GLU A 261 -2.11 26.66 18.89
C GLU A 261 -2.91 27.88 19.34
N PRO A 262 -3.82 27.71 20.30
CA PRO A 262 -4.54 28.82 20.89
C PRO A 262 -3.57 29.87 21.49
N GLY A 263 -3.67 31.13 21.02
CA GLY A 263 -2.81 32.20 21.48
C GLY A 263 -1.43 32.28 20.81
N SER A 264 -1.07 31.36 19.92
CA SER A 264 0.16 31.40 19.12
C SER A 264 -0.09 31.99 17.74
N CYS A 265 0.92 32.66 17.18
CA CYS A 265 0.93 33.10 15.78
C CYS A 265 1.68 32.12 14.87
N GLN A 266 2.11 30.98 15.38
CA GLN A 266 2.89 29.98 14.63
C GLN A 266 1.99 28.87 14.10
N VAL A 267 2.23 28.50 12.84
CA VAL A 267 1.66 27.27 12.28
C VAL A 267 2.57 26.12 12.64
N ILE A 268 2.01 25.16 13.36
CA ILE A 268 2.70 23.92 13.73
C ILE A 268 2.38 22.87 12.66
N SER A 269 3.42 22.18 12.22
CA SER A 269 3.28 21.09 11.26
C SER A 269 3.53 19.76 11.96
N ASP A 270 2.48 18.99 12.10
CA ASP A 270 2.46 17.67 12.71
C ASP A 270 2.06 16.60 11.69
N ARG A 271 1.95 15.38 12.17
CA ARG A 271 1.40 14.26 11.41
C ARG A 271 0.26 13.64 12.20
N VAL A 272 -0.85 13.35 11.50
CA VAL A 272 -1.99 12.64 12.08
C VAL A 272 -2.20 11.30 11.40
N VAL A 273 -2.65 10.30 12.17
CA VAL A 273 -2.78 8.94 11.68
C VAL A 273 -3.98 8.76 10.77
N LYS A 274 -3.84 7.89 9.78
CA LYS A 274 -4.95 7.43 8.95
C LYS A 274 -5.74 6.39 9.72
N ARG A 275 -7.03 6.63 9.96
CA ARG A 275 -7.91 5.69 10.67
C ARG A 275 -9.36 5.86 10.27
N TRP A 276 -10.18 4.85 10.50
CA TRP A 276 -11.63 4.95 10.34
C TRP A 276 -12.25 5.77 11.48
N ARG A 277 -13.35 6.45 11.19
CA ARG A 277 -14.15 7.12 12.19
C ARG A 277 -14.99 6.09 12.96
N LEU A 278 -14.53 5.70 14.14
CA LEU A 278 -15.30 4.90 15.09
C LEU A 278 -15.68 5.76 16.28
N GLU A 279 -16.96 6.10 16.35
CA GLU A 279 -17.53 6.93 17.40
C GLU A 279 -18.65 6.17 18.11
N VAL A 280 -18.84 6.44 19.41
CA VAL A 280 -19.93 5.91 20.20
C VAL A 280 -21.20 6.69 19.88
N ALA A 281 -22.32 6.01 19.70
CA ALA A 281 -23.62 6.69 19.59
C ALA A 281 -23.99 7.36 20.92
N ASP A 282 -24.66 8.51 20.87
CA ASP A 282 -24.96 9.32 22.07
C ASP A 282 -25.68 8.50 23.15
N ARG A 283 -26.63 7.65 22.75
CA ARG A 283 -27.38 6.73 23.62
C ARG A 283 -26.49 5.68 24.32
N ASP A 284 -25.33 5.36 23.79
CA ASP A 284 -24.44 4.33 24.30
C ASP A 284 -23.23 4.93 25.08
N THR A 285 -23.08 6.26 25.11
CA THR A 285 -21.93 6.93 25.74
C THR A 285 -21.79 6.56 27.22
N ALA A 286 -22.88 6.47 27.96
CA ALA A 286 -22.86 6.10 29.38
C ALA A 286 -22.43 4.63 29.57
N ARG A 287 -22.85 3.74 28.69
CA ARG A 287 -22.45 2.32 28.69
C ARG A 287 -20.95 2.16 28.39
N TYR A 288 -20.50 2.86 27.36
CA TYR A 288 -19.10 2.86 26.98
C TYR A 288 -18.18 3.35 28.11
N ARG A 289 -18.56 4.45 28.80
CA ARG A 289 -17.83 4.97 29.95
C ARG A 289 -17.76 3.98 31.13
N ARG A 290 -18.71 3.08 31.26
CA ARG A 290 -18.68 1.97 32.26
C ARG A 290 -17.87 0.78 31.82
N GLY A 291 -17.26 0.80 30.62
CA GLY A 291 -16.48 -0.30 30.06
C GLY A 291 -17.31 -1.38 29.38
N GLU A 292 -18.60 -1.14 29.10
CA GLU A 292 -19.44 -2.08 28.35
C GLU A 292 -19.10 -1.99 26.87
N LEU A 293 -19.08 -3.14 26.18
CA LEU A 293 -18.92 -3.18 24.72
C LEU A 293 -20.16 -2.64 24.02
N VAL A 294 -19.94 -1.67 23.14
CA VAL A 294 -20.98 -1.05 22.33
C VAL A 294 -20.70 -1.21 20.84
N GLU A 295 -21.71 -1.11 20.01
CA GLU A 295 -21.49 -1.01 18.57
C GLU A 295 -21.13 0.43 18.21
N PRO A 296 -20.18 0.63 17.26
CA PRO A 296 -19.87 1.99 16.79
C PRO A 296 -21.08 2.58 16.04
N ARG A 297 -21.18 3.91 16.03
CA ARG A 297 -22.22 4.64 15.28
C ARG A 297 -22.27 4.20 13.81
N GLN A 298 -21.11 3.98 13.20
CA GLN A 298 -20.93 3.45 11.86
C GLN A 298 -19.88 2.33 11.85
N LYS A 299 -20.27 1.16 11.34
CA LYS A 299 -19.37 -0.01 11.21
C LYS A 299 -18.51 0.11 9.97
N ILE A 300 -17.30 -0.42 10.04
CA ILE A 300 -16.44 -0.64 8.87
C ILE A 300 -17.00 -1.83 8.10
N ARG A 301 -17.39 -1.63 6.83
CA ARG A 301 -17.91 -2.69 5.98
C ARG A 301 -16.99 -2.84 4.76
N ILE A 302 -16.50 -4.05 4.53
CA ILE A 302 -15.66 -4.38 3.39
C ILE A 302 -16.36 -5.46 2.58
N TYR A 303 -16.69 -5.15 1.33
CA TYR A 303 -17.42 -6.05 0.44
C TYR A 303 -16.44 -6.86 -0.41
N ILE A 304 -16.68 -8.18 -0.46
CA ILE A 304 -15.94 -9.08 -1.34
C ILE A 304 -16.65 -9.08 -2.68
N ASP A 305 -15.92 -8.75 -3.73
CA ASP A 305 -16.43 -8.77 -5.10
C ASP A 305 -16.81 -10.18 -5.55
N ARG A 306 -17.86 -10.28 -6.36
CA ARG A 306 -18.41 -11.56 -6.82
C ARG A 306 -17.47 -12.32 -7.74
N SER A 307 -16.53 -11.64 -8.40
CA SER A 307 -15.47 -12.26 -9.19
C SER A 307 -14.51 -13.13 -8.35
N PHE A 308 -14.54 -12.95 -7.02
CA PHE A 308 -13.70 -13.76 -6.12
C PHE A 308 -14.14 -15.24 -6.16
N PRO A 309 -13.22 -16.20 -6.46
CA PRO A 309 -13.58 -17.61 -6.57
C PRO A 309 -14.23 -18.17 -5.29
N GLU A 310 -15.30 -18.94 -5.45
CA GLU A 310 -16.15 -19.38 -4.32
C GLU A 310 -15.39 -20.11 -3.23
N LYS A 311 -14.47 -21.00 -3.62
CA LYS A 311 -13.68 -21.79 -2.67
C LYS A 311 -12.82 -20.95 -1.72
N TRP A 312 -12.44 -19.72 -2.11
CA TRP A 312 -11.60 -18.83 -1.31
C TRP A 312 -12.38 -17.82 -0.48
N ARG A 313 -13.67 -17.58 -0.77
CA ARG A 313 -14.50 -16.59 -0.07
C ARG A 313 -14.56 -16.79 1.45
N PRO A 314 -14.68 -18.02 2.01
CA PRO A 314 -14.69 -18.23 3.46
C PRO A 314 -13.41 -17.74 4.15
N TYR A 315 -12.25 -17.92 3.54
CA TYR A 315 -10.97 -17.48 4.08
C TYR A 315 -10.86 -15.95 4.09
N VAL A 316 -11.28 -15.30 3.00
CA VAL A 316 -11.28 -13.84 2.89
C VAL A 316 -12.27 -13.20 3.88
N LEU A 317 -13.45 -13.81 4.08
CA LEU A 317 -14.42 -13.36 5.09
C LEU A 317 -13.83 -13.46 6.51
N ARG A 318 -13.16 -14.57 6.85
CA ARG A 318 -12.50 -14.72 8.14
C ARG A 318 -11.38 -13.71 8.33
N ALA A 319 -10.55 -13.48 7.31
CA ALA A 319 -9.46 -12.52 7.34
C ALA A 319 -9.93 -11.12 7.77
N VAL A 320 -11.11 -10.68 7.32
CA VAL A 320 -11.71 -9.41 7.74
C VAL A 320 -12.29 -9.50 9.15
N ASN A 321 -13.07 -10.55 9.42
CA ASN A 321 -13.86 -10.65 10.66
C ASN A 321 -13.02 -10.93 11.90
N ASN A 322 -11.85 -11.55 11.75
CA ASN A 322 -10.93 -11.86 12.86
C ASN A 322 -10.44 -10.59 13.58
N TRP A 323 -10.45 -9.43 12.91
CA TRP A 323 -10.09 -8.14 13.53
C TRP A 323 -11.10 -7.66 14.58
N ASN A 324 -12.35 -8.18 14.62
CA ASN A 324 -13.35 -7.75 15.60
C ASN A 324 -12.89 -7.93 17.04
N ALA A 325 -12.21 -9.03 17.35
CA ALA A 325 -11.71 -9.31 18.70
C ALA A 325 -10.73 -8.22 19.22
N LEU A 326 -10.00 -7.56 18.28
CA LEU A 326 -9.07 -6.48 18.64
C LEU A 326 -9.82 -5.19 18.95
N PHE A 327 -10.92 -4.91 18.25
CA PHE A 327 -11.75 -3.74 18.50
C PHE A 327 -12.48 -3.80 19.85
N GLU A 328 -12.71 -4.99 20.41
CA GLU A 328 -13.31 -5.16 21.75
C GLU A 328 -12.44 -4.50 22.83
N ARG A 329 -11.11 -4.51 22.68
CA ARG A 329 -10.20 -3.79 23.60
C ARG A 329 -10.35 -2.27 23.50
N SER A 330 -10.82 -1.76 22.37
CA SER A 330 -11.19 -0.35 22.22
C SER A 330 -12.60 -0.03 22.73
N GLY A 331 -13.33 -1.03 23.24
CA GLY A 331 -14.71 -0.91 23.72
C GLY A 331 -15.79 -1.11 22.64
N PHE A 332 -15.43 -1.56 21.44
CA PHE A 332 -16.37 -1.75 20.34
C PHE A 332 -16.56 -3.23 20.00
N LYS A 333 -17.81 -3.68 19.94
CA LYS A 333 -18.17 -4.98 19.36
C LYS A 333 -18.72 -4.80 17.95
N ASN A 334 -18.52 -5.81 17.09
CA ASN A 334 -18.99 -5.80 15.70
C ASN A 334 -18.55 -4.55 14.92
N ALA A 335 -17.31 -4.08 15.15
CA ALA A 335 -16.80 -2.85 14.57
C ALA A 335 -16.49 -2.96 13.08
N ILE A 336 -16.07 -4.16 12.62
CA ILE A 336 -15.73 -4.44 11.22
C ILE A 336 -16.53 -5.66 10.74
N ALA A 337 -16.92 -5.65 9.46
CA ALA A 337 -17.60 -6.77 8.83
C ALA A 337 -17.13 -6.98 7.38
N GLY A 338 -16.69 -8.20 7.10
CA GLY A 338 -16.52 -8.72 5.74
C GLY A 338 -17.86 -9.26 5.24
N LEU A 339 -18.31 -8.84 4.08
CA LEU A 339 -19.61 -9.15 3.51
C LEU A 339 -19.47 -9.51 2.03
N MET A 340 -20.27 -10.48 1.56
CA MET A 340 -20.39 -10.68 0.12
C MET A 340 -21.18 -9.53 -0.49
N ALA A 341 -20.72 -9.02 -1.64
CA ALA A 341 -21.42 -7.97 -2.36
C ALA A 341 -22.82 -8.44 -2.79
N PRO A 342 -23.91 -7.73 -2.41
CA PRO A 342 -25.26 -8.06 -2.87
C PRO A 342 -25.41 -7.75 -4.36
N ASP A 343 -26.41 -8.42 -5.00
CA ASP A 343 -26.78 -8.18 -6.39
C ASP A 343 -27.76 -7.01 -6.48
N SER A 344 -27.23 -5.80 -6.35
CA SER A 344 -28.09 -4.62 -6.46
C SER A 344 -27.34 -3.48 -7.13
N ALA A 345 -28.07 -2.61 -7.80
CA ALA A 345 -27.55 -1.52 -8.62
C ALA A 345 -26.64 -0.52 -7.86
N GLY A 346 -26.77 -0.41 -6.53
CA GLY A 346 -25.95 0.47 -5.71
C GLY A 346 -24.57 -0.11 -5.32
N PHE A 347 -24.36 -1.43 -5.50
CA PHE A 347 -23.12 -2.11 -5.12
C PHE A 347 -22.21 -2.28 -6.33
N THR A 348 -21.61 -1.19 -6.75
CA THR A 348 -20.69 -1.15 -7.90
C THR A 348 -19.30 -0.66 -7.49
N LEU A 349 -18.27 -1.12 -8.20
CA LEU A 349 -16.87 -0.81 -7.90
C LEU A 349 -16.56 0.69 -7.94
N ASP A 350 -17.28 1.46 -8.74
CA ASP A 350 -17.14 2.91 -8.87
C ASP A 350 -17.89 3.72 -7.78
N ASN A 351 -18.69 3.07 -6.95
CA ASN A 351 -19.25 3.74 -5.78
C ASN A 351 -18.18 3.92 -4.70
N SER A 352 -17.67 5.16 -4.55
CA SER A 352 -16.57 5.47 -3.62
C SER A 352 -16.96 5.40 -2.14
N ALA A 353 -18.25 5.25 -1.81
CA ALA A 353 -18.71 5.02 -0.45
C ALA A 353 -18.47 3.58 0.02
N LEU A 354 -18.21 2.66 -0.90
CA LEU A 354 -18.03 1.24 -0.61
C LEU A 354 -16.57 0.86 -0.61
N SER A 355 -16.21 -0.03 0.32
CA SER A 355 -14.90 -0.64 0.42
C SER A 355 -14.92 -2.04 -0.18
N TRP A 356 -13.86 -2.42 -0.87
CA TRP A 356 -13.83 -3.63 -1.69
C TRP A 356 -12.60 -4.49 -1.46
N ILE A 357 -12.81 -5.82 -1.51
CA ILE A 357 -11.76 -6.80 -1.78
C ILE A 357 -12.05 -7.37 -3.17
N VAL A 358 -11.12 -7.15 -4.11
CA VAL A 358 -11.30 -7.50 -5.52
C VAL A 358 -10.28 -8.57 -5.93
N TYR A 359 -10.74 -9.61 -6.61
CA TYR A 359 -9.87 -10.62 -7.22
C TYR A 359 -9.49 -10.19 -8.64
N LYS A 360 -8.20 -10.23 -8.94
CA LYS A 360 -7.66 -9.79 -10.23
C LYS A 360 -7.03 -10.97 -10.98
N ALA A 361 -7.58 -11.30 -12.12
CA ALA A 361 -7.00 -12.30 -13.01
C ALA A 361 -5.72 -11.74 -13.65
N SER A 362 -4.59 -11.94 -13.02
CA SER A 362 -3.30 -11.41 -13.44
C SER A 362 -2.15 -12.30 -12.97
N PRO A 363 -1.06 -12.42 -13.75
CA PRO A 363 0.14 -13.18 -13.38
C PRO A 363 1.00 -12.50 -12.30
N MET A 364 0.53 -11.43 -11.68
CA MET A 364 1.25 -10.76 -10.61
C MET A 364 1.16 -11.60 -9.31
N GLU A 365 2.31 -11.90 -8.73
CA GLU A 365 2.44 -12.59 -7.44
C GLU A 365 2.36 -11.58 -6.29
N ASN A 366 1.15 -11.04 -6.01
CA ASN A 366 0.99 -10.01 -4.98
C ASN A 366 -0.45 -9.90 -4.46
N ALA A 367 -0.59 -9.20 -3.32
CA ALA A 367 -1.80 -8.57 -2.84
C ALA A 367 -1.44 -7.16 -2.35
N TYR A 368 -2.40 -6.24 -2.25
CA TYR A 368 -2.18 -4.95 -1.61
C TYR A 368 -3.47 -4.36 -1.08
N GLY A 369 -3.38 -3.66 0.06
CA GLY A 369 -4.44 -2.84 0.64
C GLY A 369 -4.15 -1.34 0.51
N ARG A 370 -5.17 -0.56 0.11
CA ARG A 370 -5.06 0.89 -0.01
C ARG A 370 -6.28 1.59 0.59
N PRO A 371 -6.10 2.41 1.65
CA PRO A 371 -7.15 3.29 2.14
C PRO A 371 -7.27 4.55 1.28
N PHE A 372 -8.49 5.06 1.11
CA PHE A 372 -8.81 6.38 0.54
C PHE A 372 -9.14 7.32 1.67
N VAL A 373 -8.39 8.41 1.79
CA VAL A 373 -8.30 9.20 3.01
C VAL A 373 -8.68 10.65 2.75
N ASP A 374 -9.45 11.22 3.65
CA ASP A 374 -9.58 12.67 3.79
C ASP A 374 -8.30 13.23 4.43
N PHE A 375 -7.49 13.91 3.64
CA PHE A 375 -6.20 14.42 4.11
C PHE A 375 -6.32 15.50 5.19
N ARG A 376 -7.51 16.13 5.35
CA ARG A 376 -7.75 17.16 6.36
C ARG A 376 -7.69 16.61 7.79
N THR A 377 -7.97 15.32 7.99
CA THR A 377 -8.05 14.71 9.32
C THR A 377 -7.41 13.32 9.43
N GLY A 378 -7.02 12.73 8.30
CA GLY A 378 -6.61 11.33 8.25
C GLY A 378 -7.78 10.33 8.26
N GLU A 379 -9.03 10.78 8.15
CA GLU A 379 -10.20 9.88 8.12
C GLU A 379 -10.16 8.97 6.90
N ILE A 380 -10.22 7.66 7.11
CA ILE A 380 -10.38 6.69 6.04
C ILE A 380 -11.85 6.67 5.62
N LEU A 381 -12.11 7.03 4.37
CA LEU A 381 -13.46 7.14 3.79
C LEU A 381 -13.94 5.84 3.17
N SER A 382 -13.02 5.08 2.61
CA SER A 382 -13.22 3.75 2.02
C SER A 382 -11.87 3.08 1.78
N CYS A 383 -11.87 1.81 1.39
CA CYS A 383 -10.63 1.10 1.05
C CYS A 383 -10.81 0.17 -0.16
N HIS A 384 -9.67 -0.24 -0.70
CA HIS A 384 -9.58 -1.23 -1.76
C HIS A 384 -8.45 -2.21 -1.45
N ILE A 385 -8.78 -3.50 -1.40
CA ILE A 385 -7.81 -4.60 -1.29
C ILE A 385 -7.85 -5.36 -2.60
N ALA A 386 -6.70 -5.52 -3.23
CA ALA A 386 -6.53 -6.30 -4.45
C ALA A 386 -5.80 -7.59 -4.15
N VAL A 387 -6.35 -8.71 -4.62
CA VAL A 387 -5.73 -10.03 -4.56
C VAL A 387 -5.54 -10.51 -6.00
N PHE A 388 -4.29 -10.72 -6.41
CA PHE A 388 -3.98 -11.18 -7.76
C PHE A 388 -4.01 -12.70 -7.84
N HIS A 389 -4.30 -13.26 -9.02
CA HIS A 389 -4.42 -14.71 -9.22
C HIS A 389 -3.16 -15.47 -8.82
N SER A 390 -1.99 -14.99 -9.27
CA SER A 390 -0.71 -15.65 -9.00
C SER A 390 -0.20 -15.44 -7.56
N VAL A 391 -1.02 -14.88 -6.64
CA VAL A 391 -0.71 -14.92 -5.21
C VAL A 391 -0.51 -16.37 -4.75
N PHE A 392 -1.23 -17.34 -5.32
CA PHE A 392 -1.10 -18.75 -4.96
C PHE A 392 0.25 -19.35 -5.36
N ASP A 393 0.85 -18.88 -6.45
CA ASP A 393 2.20 -19.30 -6.85
C ASP A 393 3.23 -18.78 -5.82
N MET A 394 3.08 -17.53 -5.37
CA MET A 394 3.89 -16.95 -4.29
C MET A 394 3.72 -17.72 -2.96
N LEU A 395 2.48 -18.06 -2.58
CA LEU A 395 2.21 -18.83 -1.37
C LEU A 395 2.83 -20.22 -1.42
N CYS A 396 2.76 -20.88 -2.58
CA CYS A 396 3.40 -22.16 -2.80
C CYS A 396 4.93 -22.05 -2.73
N GLN A 397 5.52 -21.00 -3.30
CA GLN A 397 6.95 -20.73 -3.20
C GLN A 397 7.41 -20.56 -1.73
N TRP A 398 6.65 -19.83 -0.90
CA TRP A 398 6.94 -19.71 0.54
C TRP A 398 6.85 -21.05 1.26
N TYR A 399 5.77 -21.80 1.00
CA TYR A 399 5.58 -23.12 1.59
C TYR A 399 6.79 -24.00 1.33
N ILE A 400 7.16 -24.16 0.07
CA ILE A 400 8.29 -25.01 -0.32
C ILE A 400 9.60 -24.54 0.32
N ALA A 401 9.96 -23.26 0.10
CA ALA A 401 11.26 -22.75 0.51
C ALA A 401 11.46 -22.69 2.03
N GLN A 402 10.39 -22.48 2.79
CA GLN A 402 10.46 -22.30 4.24
C GLN A 402 10.13 -23.56 5.04
N THR A 403 9.50 -24.57 4.45
CA THR A 403 9.21 -25.84 5.14
C THR A 403 10.08 -26.99 4.65
N GLY A 404 10.61 -26.91 3.43
CA GLY A 404 11.34 -27.99 2.80
C GLY A 404 10.44 -29.15 2.35
N GLU A 405 9.11 -28.93 2.33
CA GLU A 405 8.12 -29.90 1.88
C GLU A 405 7.97 -29.88 0.35
N SER A 406 7.33 -30.91 -0.21
CA SER A 406 7.09 -30.99 -1.64
C SER A 406 5.86 -30.19 -2.06
N GLU A 407 5.82 -29.73 -3.31
CA GLU A 407 4.65 -29.04 -3.88
C GLU A 407 3.38 -29.95 -3.91
N GLU A 408 3.54 -31.25 -4.06
CA GLU A 408 2.44 -32.20 -4.06
C GLU A 408 1.65 -32.19 -2.73
N GLU A 409 2.29 -31.70 -1.66
CA GLU A 409 1.72 -31.57 -0.31
C GLU A 409 1.13 -30.18 -0.04
N PHE A 410 0.90 -29.34 -1.07
CA PHE A 410 0.29 -28.03 -0.95
C PHE A 410 -1.23 -28.07 -1.21
N PRO A 411 -2.06 -28.46 -0.21
CA PRO A 411 -3.49 -28.62 -0.39
C PRO A 411 -4.22 -27.28 -0.43
N ASP A 412 -5.42 -27.28 -1.03
CA ASP A 412 -6.30 -26.11 -1.10
C ASP A 412 -6.61 -25.51 0.29
N GLU A 413 -6.70 -26.33 1.34
CA GLU A 413 -6.93 -25.82 2.70
C GLU A 413 -5.77 -24.98 3.21
N LEU A 414 -4.53 -25.42 3.01
CA LEU A 414 -3.33 -24.69 3.38
C LEU A 414 -3.21 -23.40 2.56
N ALA A 415 -3.43 -23.50 1.24
CA ALA A 415 -3.47 -22.33 0.36
C ALA A 415 -4.50 -21.29 0.82
N GLY A 416 -5.68 -21.73 1.24
CA GLY A 416 -6.72 -20.88 1.81
C GLY A 416 -6.32 -20.22 3.12
N ARG A 417 -5.66 -20.93 4.04
CA ARG A 417 -5.15 -20.38 5.31
C ARG A 417 -4.04 -19.35 5.09
N LEU A 418 -3.13 -19.62 4.16
CA LEU A 418 -2.10 -18.65 3.77
C LEU A 418 -2.71 -17.41 3.10
N LEU A 419 -3.74 -17.59 2.26
CA LEU A 419 -4.51 -16.49 1.71
C LEU A 419 -5.19 -15.66 2.82
N GLU A 420 -5.80 -16.33 3.83
CA GLU A 420 -6.38 -15.67 5.00
C GLU A 420 -5.34 -14.82 5.74
N MET A 421 -4.13 -15.33 5.92
CA MET A 421 -3.02 -14.61 6.53
C MET A 421 -2.65 -13.36 5.70
N VAL A 422 -2.44 -13.50 4.39
CA VAL A 422 -2.11 -12.37 3.50
C VAL A 422 -3.23 -11.32 3.51
N VAL A 423 -4.50 -11.75 3.38
CA VAL A 423 -5.63 -10.80 3.38
C VAL A 423 -5.79 -10.14 4.76
N SER A 424 -5.52 -10.85 5.88
CA SER A 424 -5.50 -10.26 7.22
C SER A 424 -4.45 -9.15 7.34
N HIS A 425 -3.27 -9.35 6.77
CA HIS A 425 -2.22 -8.32 6.68
C HIS A 425 -2.71 -7.10 5.89
N GLU A 426 -3.30 -7.30 4.71
CA GLU A 426 -3.85 -6.22 3.90
C GLU A 426 -5.00 -5.47 4.59
N VAL A 427 -5.81 -6.18 5.40
CA VAL A 427 -6.82 -5.55 6.26
C VAL A 427 -6.15 -4.65 7.31
N GLY A 428 -5.04 -5.05 7.90
CA GLY A 428 -4.26 -4.20 8.78
C GLY A 428 -3.86 -2.86 8.12
N HIS A 429 -3.38 -2.90 6.87
CA HIS A 429 -3.06 -1.69 6.11
C HIS A 429 -4.27 -0.79 5.87
N VAL A 430 -5.42 -1.35 5.54
CA VAL A 430 -6.64 -0.54 5.35
C VAL A 430 -7.30 -0.12 6.66
N LEU A 431 -6.86 -0.65 7.79
CA LEU A 431 -7.14 -0.12 9.13
C LEU A 431 -6.14 0.97 9.55
N GLY A 432 -5.15 1.30 8.72
CA GLY A 432 -4.18 2.36 8.92
C GLY A 432 -2.81 1.90 9.40
N LEU A 433 -2.60 0.62 9.70
CA LEU A 433 -1.34 0.11 10.25
C LEU A 433 -0.23 0.05 9.19
N THR A 434 1.00 0.41 9.58
CA THR A 434 2.23 0.14 8.82
C THR A 434 2.80 -1.22 9.20
N HIS A 435 3.88 -1.66 8.53
CA HIS A 435 4.60 -2.86 8.94
C HIS A 435 5.18 -2.71 10.35
N ASN A 436 5.32 -3.83 11.06
CA ASN A 436 6.02 -3.91 12.33
C ASN A 436 7.02 -5.06 12.32
N PHE A 437 8.25 -4.80 11.90
CA PHE A 437 9.32 -5.79 11.77
C PHE A 437 9.91 -6.27 13.12
N TYR A 438 9.42 -5.79 14.27
CA TYR A 438 9.68 -6.44 15.55
C TYR A 438 8.74 -7.62 15.84
N GLY A 439 7.74 -7.82 14.99
CA GLY A 439 6.75 -8.89 15.15
C GLY A 439 7.35 -10.28 15.22
N SER A 440 8.36 -10.55 14.39
CA SER A 440 9.10 -11.81 14.24
C SER A 440 9.99 -12.13 15.43
N SER A 441 10.52 -11.12 16.13
CA SER A 441 11.54 -11.27 17.18
C SER A 441 10.98 -11.63 18.56
N LEU A 442 9.72 -12.06 18.64
CA LEU A 442 9.03 -12.32 19.91
C LEU A 442 9.58 -13.54 20.65
N CYS A 443 9.83 -14.63 19.94
CA CYS A 443 10.11 -15.96 20.49
C CYS A 443 11.60 -16.30 20.47
N GLU A 444 12.03 -17.09 21.46
CA GLU A 444 13.32 -17.79 21.42
C GLU A 444 13.24 -18.98 20.42
N THR A 445 14.37 -19.46 19.94
CA THR A 445 14.45 -20.53 18.94
C THR A 445 13.75 -21.81 19.38
N GLU A 446 13.87 -22.18 20.66
CA GLU A 446 13.22 -23.36 21.24
C GLU A 446 11.70 -23.24 21.25
N GLN A 447 11.17 -22.04 21.51
CA GLN A 447 9.73 -21.76 21.48
C GLN A 447 9.16 -21.88 20.07
N LEU A 448 9.94 -21.52 19.05
CA LEU A 448 9.57 -21.64 17.65
C LEU A 448 9.46 -23.09 17.17
N ARG A 449 10.02 -24.03 17.92
CA ARG A 449 10.02 -25.48 17.66
C ARG A 449 9.12 -26.27 18.60
N ASP A 450 8.52 -25.63 19.61
CA ASP A 450 7.62 -26.25 20.59
C ASP A 450 6.18 -26.25 20.07
N ALA A 451 5.66 -27.42 19.69
CA ALA A 451 4.31 -27.59 19.16
C ALA A 451 3.23 -27.11 20.15
N VAL A 452 3.41 -27.34 21.46
CA VAL A 452 2.42 -26.94 22.49
C VAL A 452 2.41 -25.42 22.66
N PHE A 453 3.59 -24.80 22.66
CA PHE A 453 3.73 -23.35 22.74
C PHE A 453 3.10 -22.68 21.51
N LEU A 454 3.44 -23.12 20.31
CA LEU A 454 2.97 -22.55 19.05
C LEU A 454 1.44 -22.67 18.91
N HIS A 455 0.87 -23.81 19.30
CA HIS A 455 -0.57 -23.99 19.26
C HIS A 455 -1.31 -22.97 20.14
N ARG A 456 -0.79 -22.67 21.33
CA ARG A 456 -1.41 -21.75 22.29
C ARG A 456 -1.15 -20.27 21.97
N HIS A 457 0.05 -19.94 21.58
CA HIS A 457 0.52 -18.55 21.56
C HIS A 457 0.80 -18.01 20.14
N GLY A 458 1.00 -18.89 19.14
CA GLY A 458 1.61 -18.49 17.87
C GLY A 458 3.08 -18.10 18.07
N TYR A 459 3.70 -17.45 17.10
CA TYR A 459 5.13 -17.13 17.15
C TYR A 459 5.47 -15.67 16.84
N GLY A 460 4.50 -14.86 16.42
CA GLY A 460 4.70 -13.45 16.12
C GLY A 460 3.84 -12.54 16.97
N SER A 461 4.30 -11.32 17.23
CA SER A 461 3.53 -10.31 17.93
C SER A 461 2.64 -9.47 17.00
N SER A 462 2.87 -9.52 15.69
CA SER A 462 2.14 -8.72 14.69
C SER A 462 1.99 -9.45 13.37
N ILE A 463 0.77 -9.45 12.82
CA ILE A 463 0.51 -9.89 11.43
C ILE A 463 1.08 -8.90 10.41
N MET A 464 1.44 -7.68 10.84
CA MET A 464 2.02 -6.66 9.99
C MET A 464 3.53 -6.86 9.74
N ASP A 465 4.10 -7.96 10.20
CA ASP A 465 5.45 -8.41 9.87
C ASP A 465 5.44 -9.34 8.66
N TYR A 466 6.58 -9.47 7.98
CA TYR A 466 6.76 -10.38 6.85
C TYR A 466 7.39 -11.72 7.29
N MET A 467 6.89 -12.30 8.38
CA MET A 467 7.37 -13.59 8.91
C MET A 467 7.15 -14.76 7.95
N ARG A 468 6.16 -14.70 7.06
CA ARG A 468 5.72 -15.73 6.11
C ARG A 468 5.30 -17.02 6.83
N MET A 469 6.20 -18.02 6.91
CA MET A 469 5.99 -19.26 7.65
C MET A 469 7.11 -19.48 8.67
N ASN A 470 6.82 -20.27 9.70
CA ASN A 470 7.84 -20.65 10.68
C ASN A 470 8.80 -21.69 10.10
N TYR A 471 9.91 -21.21 9.56
CA TYR A 471 10.96 -22.03 8.96
C TYR A 471 11.98 -22.60 9.99
N ALA A 472 11.85 -22.26 11.28
CA ALA A 472 12.68 -22.85 12.32
C ALA A 472 12.27 -24.28 12.64
N VAL A 473 10.99 -24.63 12.38
CA VAL A 473 10.45 -25.98 12.63
C VAL A 473 11.11 -27.00 11.74
N GLN A 474 11.59 -28.11 12.34
CA GLN A 474 12.14 -29.24 11.64
C GLN A 474 11.14 -30.42 11.63
N PRO A 475 11.32 -31.42 10.75
CA PRO A 475 10.38 -32.56 10.65
C PRO A 475 10.15 -33.31 11.95
N GLU A 476 11.18 -33.40 12.79
CA GLU A 476 11.12 -34.10 14.09
C GLU A 476 10.35 -33.37 15.19
N ASP A 477 10.06 -32.06 15.02
CA ASP A 477 9.41 -31.24 16.06
C ASP A 477 7.90 -31.52 16.18
N GLY A 478 7.29 -32.17 15.20
CA GLY A 478 5.88 -32.58 15.23
C GLY A 478 4.88 -31.40 15.28
N VAL A 479 5.28 -30.23 14.77
CA VAL A 479 4.44 -29.01 14.74
C VAL A 479 3.46 -29.11 13.59
N ASP A 480 2.17 -28.93 13.89
CA ASP A 480 1.12 -28.87 12.88
C ASP A 480 1.36 -27.72 11.89
N MET A 481 1.10 -27.96 10.60
CA MET A 481 1.31 -26.96 9.55
C MET A 481 0.50 -25.67 9.79
N SER A 482 -0.68 -25.78 10.40
CA SER A 482 -1.50 -24.63 10.75
C SER A 482 -0.88 -23.72 11.82
N ASP A 483 -0.01 -24.25 12.67
CA ASP A 483 0.68 -23.51 13.71
C ASP A 483 2.00 -22.89 13.24
N ARG A 484 2.40 -23.21 11.99
CA ARG A 484 3.53 -22.56 11.29
C ARG A 484 3.11 -21.31 10.51
N ILE A 485 1.84 -20.90 10.57
CA ILE A 485 1.29 -19.71 9.90
C ILE A 485 1.15 -18.57 10.90
N PRO A 486 1.61 -17.32 10.58
CA PRO A 486 1.46 -16.17 11.48
C PRO A 486 -0.02 -15.85 11.75
N ARG A 487 -0.30 -15.35 12.94
CA ARG A 487 -1.63 -14.92 13.37
C ARG A 487 -1.61 -13.44 13.74
N ILE A 488 -2.79 -12.81 13.77
CA ILE A 488 -2.96 -11.48 14.38
C ILE A 488 -2.44 -11.55 15.82
N GLY A 489 -1.55 -10.63 16.19
CA GLY A 489 -0.78 -10.72 17.41
C GLY A 489 -1.11 -9.69 18.49
N ALA A 490 -0.32 -9.71 19.54
CA ALA A 490 -0.49 -8.82 20.70
C ALA A 490 -0.24 -7.35 20.34
N TYR A 491 0.75 -7.08 19.47
CA TYR A 491 1.01 -5.72 19.01
C TYR A 491 -0.14 -5.19 18.16
N ASP A 492 -0.70 -6.00 17.26
CA ASP A 492 -1.84 -5.58 16.44
C ASP A 492 -3.02 -5.17 17.33
N SER A 493 -3.26 -5.93 18.39
CA SER A 493 -4.28 -5.61 19.38
C SER A 493 -4.01 -4.29 20.11
N LEU A 494 -2.76 -4.04 20.51
CA LEU A 494 -2.34 -2.77 21.09
C LEU A 494 -2.52 -1.61 20.13
N ALA A 495 -2.11 -1.78 18.87
CA ALA A 495 -2.20 -0.76 17.83
C ALA A 495 -3.65 -0.38 17.54
N ILE A 496 -4.55 -1.36 17.42
CA ILE A 496 -5.99 -1.10 17.25
C ILE A 496 -6.55 -0.40 18.50
N GLU A 497 -6.21 -0.83 19.69
CA GLU A 497 -6.65 -0.16 20.92
C GLU A 497 -6.18 1.30 20.96
N TRP A 498 -4.91 1.55 20.67
CA TRP A 498 -4.33 2.89 20.63
C TRP A 498 -5.00 3.79 19.57
N GLY A 499 -5.22 3.28 18.39
CA GLY A 499 -5.79 4.05 17.26
C GLY A 499 -7.29 4.31 17.38
N TYR A 500 -8.04 3.37 17.95
CA TYR A 500 -9.50 3.36 17.85
C TYR A 500 -10.26 3.52 19.17
N ARG A 501 -9.58 3.52 20.33
CA ARG A 501 -10.25 3.85 21.59
C ARG A 501 -10.84 5.25 21.51
N TYR A 502 -12.13 5.36 21.84
CA TYR A 502 -12.86 6.62 21.80
C TYR A 502 -12.76 7.34 23.15
N PHE A 503 -12.54 8.65 23.13
CA PHE A 503 -12.37 9.48 24.30
C PHE A 503 -13.42 10.61 24.29
N PRO A 504 -14.65 10.35 24.74
CA PRO A 504 -15.72 11.32 24.65
C PRO A 504 -15.45 12.56 25.50
N GLY A 505 -15.40 13.73 24.84
CA GLY A 505 -15.24 15.04 25.50
C GLY A 505 -13.81 15.49 25.77
N LEU A 506 -12.78 14.71 25.35
CA LEU A 506 -11.39 15.15 25.44
C LEU A 506 -10.93 15.81 24.13
N ALA A 507 -10.06 16.80 24.24
CA ALA A 507 -9.36 17.39 23.10
C ALA A 507 -8.26 16.45 22.55
N SER A 508 -7.83 16.67 21.30
CA SER A 508 -6.83 15.81 20.65
C SER A 508 -5.49 15.81 21.38
N GLU A 509 -5.09 16.94 21.93
CA GLU A 509 -3.87 17.15 22.71
C GLU A 509 -3.90 16.36 24.02
N GLU A 510 -5.02 16.40 24.76
CA GLU A 510 -5.22 15.64 25.99
C GLU A 510 -5.19 14.12 25.73
N ILE A 511 -5.72 13.69 24.58
CA ILE A 511 -5.69 12.29 24.15
C ILE A 511 -4.25 11.90 23.85
N GLN A 512 -3.50 12.75 23.15
CA GLN A 512 -2.10 12.50 22.80
C GLN A 512 -1.24 12.30 24.05
N GLU A 513 -1.36 13.18 25.04
CA GLU A 513 -0.63 13.07 26.30
C GLU A 513 -0.91 11.73 27.02
N LYS A 514 -2.19 11.38 27.18
CA LYS A 514 -2.59 10.10 27.79
C LYS A 514 -2.04 8.87 27.04
N LEU A 515 -2.09 8.90 25.72
CA LEU A 515 -1.66 7.79 24.88
C LEU A 515 -0.14 7.69 24.81
N SER A 516 0.61 8.80 24.88
CA SER A 516 2.07 8.77 24.93
C SER A 516 2.56 8.05 26.18
N VAL A 517 2.08 8.46 27.36
CA VAL A 517 2.43 7.81 28.63
C VAL A 517 2.03 6.32 28.63
N TRP A 518 0.88 6.00 28.04
CA TRP A 518 0.42 4.62 28.00
C TRP A 518 1.27 3.73 27.10
N ILE A 519 1.66 4.23 25.91
CA ILE A 519 2.44 3.41 24.94
C ILE A 519 3.88 3.22 25.44
N GLU A 520 4.52 4.23 26.05
CA GLU A 520 5.85 4.12 26.63
C GLU A 520 5.92 2.97 27.64
N LYS A 521 4.95 2.88 28.55
CA LYS A 521 4.85 1.77 29.51
C LYS A 521 4.66 0.42 28.83
N LYS A 522 3.86 0.37 27.74
CA LYS A 522 3.59 -0.87 27.02
C LYS A 522 4.82 -1.39 26.28
N GLN A 523 5.64 -0.53 25.72
CA GLN A 523 6.84 -0.91 24.97
C GLN A 523 7.96 -1.51 25.85
N LEU A 524 7.87 -1.46 27.15
CA LEU A 524 8.75 -2.23 28.05
C LEU A 524 8.58 -3.74 27.83
N GLU A 525 7.36 -4.19 27.51
CA GLU A 525 7.09 -5.57 27.13
C GLU A 525 7.43 -5.79 25.65
N ARG A 526 8.29 -6.77 25.34
CA ARG A 526 8.77 -7.06 23.98
C ARG A 526 7.64 -7.23 22.96
N LYS A 527 6.56 -7.92 23.30
CA LYS A 527 5.41 -8.17 22.41
C LYS A 527 4.67 -6.91 21.94
N TYR A 528 4.99 -5.73 22.48
CA TYR A 528 4.37 -4.45 22.12
C TYR A 528 5.34 -3.48 21.44
N ARG A 529 6.56 -3.90 21.17
CA ARG A 529 7.57 -3.08 20.48
C ARG A 529 7.22 -2.86 19.02
N PHE A 530 7.65 -1.72 18.52
CA PHE A 530 7.38 -1.30 17.14
C PHE A 530 8.65 -0.86 16.42
N GLN A 531 8.77 -1.29 15.15
CA GLN A 531 9.76 -0.82 14.20
C GLN A 531 9.24 -1.02 12.77
N ASP A 532 9.13 0.05 11.99
CA ASP A 532 8.59 0.02 10.63
C ASP A 532 9.65 -0.28 9.54
N SER A 533 10.94 -0.14 9.88
CA SER A 533 12.05 -0.45 8.99
C SER A 533 13.25 -0.95 9.79
N GLY A 534 13.89 -2.01 9.29
CA GLY A 534 14.98 -2.67 9.99
C GLY A 534 16.30 -1.89 9.98
N GLY A 535 16.71 -1.37 8.83
CA GLY A 535 18.04 -0.79 8.69
C GLY A 535 19.11 -1.77 9.15
N ASN A 536 19.97 -1.35 10.09
CA ASN A 536 20.99 -2.20 10.72
C ASN A 536 20.52 -2.78 12.09
N LEU A 537 19.21 -3.05 12.25
CA LEU A 537 18.63 -3.69 13.43
C LEU A 537 18.37 -5.17 13.15
N PRO A 538 19.17 -6.12 13.65
CA PRO A 538 19.01 -7.54 13.35
C PRO A 538 17.68 -8.14 13.79
N GLU A 539 17.02 -7.54 14.78
CA GLU A 539 15.74 -7.99 15.35
C GLU A 539 14.51 -7.45 14.62
N ALA A 540 14.68 -6.73 13.51
CA ALA A 540 13.57 -6.05 12.83
C ALA A 540 13.79 -6.04 11.31
N GLN A 541 13.94 -7.22 10.73
CA GLN A 541 14.12 -7.41 9.28
C GLN A 541 12.88 -8.04 8.66
N ALA A 542 12.74 -7.89 7.35
CA ALA A 542 11.76 -8.68 6.61
C ALA A 542 12.22 -10.15 6.54
N GLU A 543 11.28 -11.07 6.70
CA GLU A 543 11.50 -12.52 6.60
C GLU A 543 12.51 -13.09 7.60
N ASP A 544 12.83 -12.35 8.67
CA ASP A 544 13.53 -12.87 9.83
C ASP A 544 12.57 -13.60 10.78
N LEU A 545 13.11 -14.39 11.71
CA LEU A 545 12.33 -15.12 12.66
C LEU A 545 13.13 -15.36 13.95
N GLY A 546 12.44 -15.17 15.08
CA GLY A 546 13.02 -15.39 16.39
C GLY A 546 13.90 -14.26 16.88
N ARG A 547 14.24 -14.32 18.16
CA ARG A 547 15.10 -13.33 18.81
C ARG A 547 16.51 -13.31 18.25
N TYR A 548 17.00 -14.47 17.81
CA TYR A 548 18.31 -14.68 17.22
C TYR A 548 18.14 -15.24 15.80
N SER A 549 17.92 -14.33 14.85
CA SER A 549 17.60 -14.72 13.48
C SER A 549 18.69 -15.53 12.76
N LEU A 550 19.94 -15.50 13.23
CA LEU A 550 21.00 -16.37 12.70
C LEU A 550 20.76 -17.85 13.01
N GLU A 551 20.35 -18.18 14.23
CA GLU A 551 20.06 -19.57 14.62
C GLU A 551 18.88 -20.14 13.81
N THR A 552 17.84 -19.35 13.64
CA THR A 552 16.67 -19.77 12.85
C THR A 552 16.99 -19.82 11.36
N ALA A 553 17.83 -18.90 10.84
CA ALA A 553 18.34 -18.96 9.47
C ALA A 553 19.15 -20.23 9.20
N GLU A 554 19.95 -20.73 10.16
CA GLU A 554 20.63 -22.02 10.04
C GLU A 554 19.67 -23.20 9.90
N LEU A 555 18.56 -23.19 10.67
CA LEU A 555 17.49 -24.18 10.54
C LEU A 555 16.80 -24.07 9.16
N GLY A 556 16.53 -22.86 8.70
CA GLY A 556 15.99 -22.61 7.35
C GLY A 556 16.93 -23.09 6.24
N MET A 557 18.25 -22.90 6.40
CA MET A 557 19.23 -23.44 5.46
C MET A 557 19.22 -24.96 5.36
N CYS A 558 18.82 -25.68 6.42
CA CYS A 558 18.63 -27.13 6.38
C CYS A 558 17.50 -27.52 5.42
N HIS A 559 16.39 -26.76 5.38
CA HIS A 559 15.33 -26.98 4.41
C HIS A 559 15.82 -26.76 2.98
N LEU A 560 16.49 -25.65 2.72
CA LEU A 560 17.02 -25.35 1.38
C LEU A 560 18.03 -26.39 0.90
N LYS A 561 18.90 -26.89 1.79
CA LYS A 561 19.84 -27.98 1.44
C LYS A 561 19.13 -29.28 1.08
N ARG A 562 18.00 -29.61 1.72
CA ARG A 562 17.16 -30.75 1.34
C ARG A 562 16.59 -30.57 -0.06
N LEU A 563 15.96 -29.42 -0.29
CA LEU A 563 15.38 -29.07 -1.59
C LEU A 563 16.37 -29.13 -2.74
N LEU A 564 17.60 -28.62 -2.53
CA LEU A 564 18.67 -28.65 -3.56
C LEU A 564 19.11 -30.08 -3.93
N ARG A 565 19.00 -31.05 -2.99
CA ARG A 565 19.29 -32.46 -3.26
C ARG A 565 18.15 -33.13 -4.05
N ASP A 566 16.93 -32.69 -3.83
CA ASP A 566 15.70 -33.29 -4.39
C ASP A 566 15.23 -32.64 -5.69
N THR A 567 15.96 -31.64 -6.22
CA THR A 567 15.61 -30.92 -7.48
C THR A 567 15.41 -31.84 -8.69
N LEU A 568 15.87 -33.08 -8.66
CA LEU A 568 15.63 -34.10 -9.68
C LEU A 568 14.19 -34.71 -9.64
N ARG A 569 13.39 -34.40 -8.61
CA ARG A 569 12.04 -34.95 -8.38
C ARG A 569 10.92 -33.97 -8.67
N ASN A 570 11.22 -32.79 -9.21
CA ASN A 570 10.20 -31.77 -9.44
C ASN A 570 9.31 -32.16 -10.64
N ASN A 571 8.13 -32.74 -10.35
CA ASN A 571 7.02 -32.96 -11.29
C ASN A 571 5.78 -32.11 -10.93
N GLY A 572 5.96 -31.03 -10.14
CA GLY A 572 4.91 -30.27 -9.55
C GLY A 572 4.29 -29.18 -10.44
N ARG A 573 3.47 -28.35 -9.83
CA ARG A 573 2.73 -27.20 -10.42
C ARG A 573 3.67 -26.07 -10.83
N LEU A 574 4.73 -25.83 -10.04
CA LEU A 574 5.73 -24.79 -10.33
C LEU A 574 6.69 -25.27 -11.45
N SER A 575 7.05 -24.35 -12.33
CA SER A 575 8.14 -24.62 -13.26
C SER A 575 9.47 -24.78 -12.51
N VAL A 576 10.42 -25.51 -13.06
CA VAL A 576 11.79 -25.63 -12.51
C VAL A 576 12.42 -24.26 -12.27
N GLU A 577 12.12 -23.30 -13.14
CA GLU A 577 12.59 -21.92 -13.00
C GLU A 577 11.98 -21.22 -11.78
N SER A 578 10.66 -21.36 -11.54
CA SER A 578 9.98 -20.80 -10.36
C SER A 578 10.47 -21.44 -9.06
N TRP A 579 10.69 -22.75 -9.08
CA TRP A 579 11.28 -23.50 -7.96
C TRP A 579 12.67 -22.97 -7.60
N ASN A 580 13.56 -22.90 -8.58
CA ASN A 580 14.91 -22.37 -8.40
C ASN A 580 14.88 -20.91 -7.91
N LEU A 581 13.93 -20.11 -8.42
CA LEU A 581 13.78 -18.73 -7.98
C LEU A 581 13.36 -18.64 -6.51
N ALA A 582 12.43 -19.48 -6.05
CA ALA A 582 11.99 -19.52 -4.66
C ALA A 582 13.16 -19.85 -3.71
N ILE A 583 13.94 -20.89 -4.03
CA ILE A 583 15.13 -21.27 -3.24
C ILE A 583 16.15 -20.14 -3.21
N ARG A 584 16.44 -19.52 -4.37
CA ARG A 584 17.39 -18.41 -4.46
C ARG A 584 16.98 -17.19 -3.64
N LYS A 585 15.70 -16.81 -3.72
CA LYS A 585 15.17 -15.69 -2.92
C LYS A 585 15.35 -15.97 -1.43
N GLN A 586 14.89 -17.12 -0.96
CA GLN A 586 14.97 -17.49 0.45
C GLN A 586 16.41 -17.61 0.96
N TYR A 587 17.30 -18.18 0.15
CA TYR A 587 18.74 -18.24 0.45
C TYR A 587 19.35 -16.84 0.61
N SER A 588 18.96 -15.91 -0.29
CA SER A 588 19.42 -14.52 -0.23
C SER A 588 18.90 -13.80 1.03
N GLU A 589 17.67 -14.08 1.48
CA GLU A 589 17.14 -13.48 2.71
C GLU A 589 17.91 -13.93 3.94
N TYR A 590 18.25 -15.21 4.08
CA TYR A 590 19.08 -15.69 5.19
C TYR A 590 20.51 -15.07 5.18
N ILE A 591 21.09 -14.90 3.99
CA ILE A 591 22.37 -14.17 3.85
C ILE A 591 22.21 -12.71 4.29
N ASN A 592 21.12 -12.03 3.88
CA ASN A 592 20.84 -10.64 4.24
C ASN A 592 20.71 -10.45 5.75
N GLN A 593 20.04 -11.38 6.44
CA GLN A 593 19.93 -11.37 7.90
C GLN A 593 21.30 -11.35 8.58
N ALA A 594 22.23 -12.19 8.14
CA ALA A 594 23.59 -12.22 8.69
C ALA A 594 24.32 -10.87 8.55
N PHE A 595 24.12 -10.18 7.42
CA PHE A 595 24.73 -8.87 7.22
C PHE A 595 24.20 -7.77 8.16
N THR A 596 23.02 -7.91 8.73
CA THR A 596 22.47 -6.90 9.65
C THR A 596 23.16 -6.90 11.01
N TYR A 597 23.79 -8.02 11.39
CA TYR A 597 24.58 -8.11 12.61
C TYR A 597 25.92 -7.38 12.50
N LEU A 598 26.55 -7.42 11.31
CA LEU A 598 27.87 -6.80 11.08
C LEU A 598 27.75 -5.27 11.11
N GLY A 599 28.38 -4.64 12.11
CA GLY A 599 28.22 -3.23 12.36
C GLY A 599 26.78 -2.83 12.73
N GLY A 600 25.96 -3.79 13.17
CA GLY A 600 24.57 -3.60 13.56
C GLY A 600 24.41 -2.88 14.89
N ILE A 601 23.17 -2.48 15.17
CA ILE A 601 22.74 -1.83 16.40
C ILE A 601 21.52 -2.54 16.99
N ARG A 602 21.28 -2.35 18.29
CA ARG A 602 20.08 -2.81 19.00
C ARG A 602 19.44 -1.68 19.75
N LYS A 603 18.13 -1.71 19.89
CA LYS A 603 17.38 -0.81 20.76
C LYS A 603 17.12 -1.50 22.11
N CYS A 604 17.50 -0.82 23.20
CA CYS A 604 17.21 -1.24 24.57
C CYS A 604 16.17 -0.29 25.17
N TRP A 605 15.01 -0.83 25.53
CA TRP A 605 13.92 -0.07 26.13
C TRP A 605 14.11 0.00 27.64
N GLY A 606 14.34 1.22 28.15
CA GLY A 606 14.37 1.54 29.59
C GLY A 606 13.12 2.32 30.03
N ASN A 607 13.00 2.58 31.33
CA ASN A 607 11.84 3.29 31.87
C ASN A 607 11.74 4.75 31.37
N ASP A 608 12.87 5.39 31.09
CA ASP A 608 12.92 6.82 30.73
C ASP A 608 13.38 7.09 29.31
N SER A 609 13.93 6.08 28.63
CA SER A 609 14.48 6.28 27.27
C SER A 609 14.72 4.96 26.53
N VAL A 610 14.77 5.05 25.19
CA VAL A 610 15.28 3.99 24.33
C VAL A 610 16.75 4.28 24.05
N ILE A 611 17.62 3.38 24.46
CA ILE A 611 19.06 3.47 24.23
C ILE A 611 19.44 2.61 23.01
N VAL A 612 20.31 3.14 22.16
CA VAL A 612 20.88 2.39 21.03
C VAL A 612 22.27 1.90 21.41
N VAL A 613 22.48 0.58 21.30
CA VAL A 613 23.77 -0.07 21.57
C VAL A 613 24.25 -0.83 20.34
N ALA A 614 25.55 -1.05 20.21
CA ALA A 614 26.10 -1.90 19.15
C ALA A 614 25.73 -3.37 19.40
N VAL A 615 25.64 -4.16 18.33
CA VAL A 615 25.57 -5.64 18.41
C VAL A 615 26.85 -6.16 19.06
N GLY A 616 26.72 -7.16 19.95
CA GLY A 616 27.83 -7.73 20.66
C GLY A 616 28.88 -8.40 19.75
N ARG A 617 30.12 -8.51 20.25
CA ARG A 617 31.23 -9.11 19.51
C ARG A 617 30.91 -10.53 19.04
N GLU A 618 30.42 -11.39 19.95
CA GLU A 618 30.20 -12.81 19.66
C GLU A 618 29.17 -12.96 18.54
N GLU A 619 28.07 -12.23 18.58
CA GLU A 619 27.02 -12.28 17.56
C GLU A 619 27.52 -11.81 16.19
N GLN A 620 28.39 -10.81 16.14
CA GLN A 620 28.99 -10.36 14.88
C GLN A 620 29.99 -11.41 14.32
N GLN A 621 30.70 -12.11 15.18
CA GLN A 621 31.57 -13.22 14.79
C GLN A 621 30.75 -14.43 14.32
N ASP A 622 29.59 -14.69 14.94
CA ASP A 622 28.64 -15.71 14.48
C ASP A 622 28.10 -15.40 13.09
N ALA A 623 27.78 -14.14 12.82
CA ALA A 623 27.38 -13.69 11.49
C ALA A 623 28.48 -13.90 10.45
N LEU A 624 29.77 -13.64 10.78
CA LEU A 624 30.88 -13.94 9.90
C LEU A 624 31.02 -15.44 9.66
N ARG A 625 30.86 -16.28 10.70
CA ARG A 625 30.90 -17.74 10.56
C ARG A 625 29.73 -18.25 9.70
N PHE A 626 28.55 -17.69 9.85
CA PHE A 626 27.38 -18.02 9.02
C PHE A 626 27.70 -17.74 7.53
N LEU A 627 28.17 -16.54 7.20
CA LEU A 627 28.53 -16.17 5.83
C LEU A 627 29.67 -17.01 5.28
N GLN A 628 30.69 -17.33 6.11
CA GLN A 628 31.76 -18.23 5.75
C GLN A 628 31.22 -19.63 5.39
N THR A 629 30.41 -20.22 6.26
CA THR A 629 29.87 -21.58 6.10
C THR A 629 28.92 -21.70 4.92
N TYR A 630 27.96 -20.77 4.83
CA TYR A 630 26.87 -20.90 3.86
C TYR A 630 27.13 -20.23 2.51
N VAL A 631 28.09 -19.33 2.40
CA VAL A 631 28.41 -18.68 1.12
C VAL A 631 29.84 -19.01 0.66
N LEU A 632 30.84 -18.79 1.52
CA LEU A 632 32.22 -18.89 1.09
C LEU A 632 32.75 -20.34 1.01
N GLU A 633 32.21 -21.26 1.81
CA GLU A 633 32.63 -22.67 1.81
C GLU A 633 31.64 -23.58 1.04
N SER A 634 30.34 -23.32 1.17
CA SER A 634 29.31 -24.15 0.52
C SER A 634 29.07 -23.79 -0.94
N GLY A 635 29.67 -22.73 -1.45
CA GLY A 635 29.47 -22.28 -2.83
C GLY A 635 29.75 -23.36 -3.87
N LYS A 636 30.70 -24.29 -3.60
CA LYS A 636 31.01 -25.42 -4.48
C LYS A 636 29.86 -26.42 -4.69
N ASP A 637 28.87 -26.46 -3.76
CA ASP A 637 27.73 -27.37 -3.79
C ASP A 637 26.52 -26.77 -4.49
N LEU A 638 26.63 -25.52 -4.95
CA LEU A 638 25.57 -24.77 -5.61
C LEU A 638 25.82 -24.67 -7.12
N PRO A 639 24.78 -24.43 -7.95
CA PRO A 639 24.96 -24.11 -9.38
C PRO A 639 25.93 -22.94 -9.57
N ARG A 640 26.82 -23.06 -10.56
CA ARG A 640 27.90 -22.08 -10.80
C ARG A 640 27.40 -20.62 -10.90
N GLU A 641 26.32 -20.43 -11.66
CA GLU A 641 25.70 -19.11 -11.85
C GLU A 641 25.14 -18.47 -10.57
N TRP A 642 24.79 -19.29 -9.56
CA TRP A 642 24.35 -18.79 -8.27
C TRP A 642 25.52 -18.37 -7.39
N TRP A 643 26.53 -19.24 -7.24
CA TRP A 643 27.63 -18.95 -6.34
C TRP A 643 28.57 -17.85 -6.86
N GLU A 644 28.77 -17.69 -8.20
CA GLU A 644 29.54 -16.58 -8.75
C GLU A 644 28.88 -15.23 -8.38
N GLY A 645 27.54 -15.12 -8.48
CA GLY A 645 26.79 -13.94 -8.10
C GLY A 645 26.84 -13.68 -6.59
N TRP A 646 26.46 -14.65 -5.79
CA TRP A 646 26.45 -14.49 -4.32
C TRP A 646 27.84 -14.33 -3.72
N GLY A 647 28.82 -15.07 -4.20
CA GLY A 647 30.20 -14.97 -3.71
C GLY A 647 30.76 -13.57 -3.93
N ARG A 648 30.62 -13.03 -5.13
CA ARG A 648 31.08 -11.66 -5.44
C ARG A 648 30.36 -10.63 -4.59
N GLU A 649 29.03 -10.69 -4.53
CA GLU A 649 28.21 -9.75 -3.77
C GLU A 649 28.51 -9.82 -2.27
N THR A 650 28.63 -11.02 -1.71
CA THR A 650 28.99 -11.22 -0.30
C THR A 650 30.36 -10.63 0.01
N VAL A 651 31.34 -10.90 -0.83
CA VAL A 651 32.73 -10.37 -0.64
C VAL A 651 32.72 -8.84 -0.69
N ARG A 652 32.03 -8.24 -1.68
CA ARG A 652 31.90 -6.79 -1.81
C ARG A 652 31.26 -6.19 -0.55
N ARG A 653 30.13 -6.72 -0.11
CA ARG A 653 29.41 -6.25 1.08
C ARG A 653 30.23 -6.41 2.36
N LEU A 654 30.98 -7.49 2.50
CA LEU A 654 31.88 -7.68 3.64
C LEU A 654 32.97 -6.59 3.70
N VAL A 655 33.53 -6.20 2.57
CA VAL A 655 34.53 -5.12 2.53
C VAL A 655 33.91 -3.77 2.85
N GLU A 656 32.78 -3.45 2.23
CA GLU A 656 32.02 -2.20 2.46
C GLU A 656 31.48 -2.05 3.90
N LYS A 657 31.15 -3.15 4.57
CA LYS A 657 30.70 -3.14 5.97
C LYS A 657 31.72 -2.56 6.95
N ALA A 658 32.97 -2.46 6.60
CA ALA A 658 34.02 -1.80 7.42
C ALA A 658 33.61 -0.36 7.81
N ASP A 659 32.86 0.35 6.94
CA ASP A 659 32.36 1.70 7.19
C ASP A 659 31.41 1.78 8.40
N CYS A 660 30.62 0.71 8.63
CA CYS A 660 29.69 0.64 9.73
C CYS A 660 30.37 0.59 11.11
N PHE A 661 31.66 0.31 11.16
CA PHE A 661 32.44 0.24 12.40
C PHE A 661 33.14 1.54 12.77
N VAL A 662 33.14 2.52 11.87
CA VAL A 662 33.80 3.81 12.10
C VAL A 662 32.90 4.76 12.89
N GLY A 663 33.48 5.50 13.86
CA GLY A 663 32.81 6.57 14.57
C GLY A 663 31.94 6.17 15.77
N TYR A 664 31.94 4.89 16.16
CA TYR A 664 31.25 4.39 17.34
C TYR A 664 32.20 3.66 18.28
N ASP A 665 32.05 3.86 19.58
CA ASP A 665 32.71 3.01 20.58
C ASP A 665 32.04 1.63 20.59
N ARG A 666 32.70 0.64 20.00
CA ARG A 666 32.18 -0.70 19.80
C ARG A 666 33.09 -1.72 20.46
N GLU A 667 32.52 -2.71 21.12
CA GLU A 667 33.23 -3.86 21.67
C GLU A 667 34.01 -4.63 20.59
N TYR A 668 33.44 -4.77 19.36
CA TYR A 668 34.08 -5.34 18.20
C TYR A 668 34.53 -4.22 17.27
N SER A 669 35.83 -3.94 17.33
CA SER A 669 36.44 -2.82 16.60
C SER A 669 36.62 -3.08 15.10
N VAL A 670 36.71 -2.01 14.30
CA VAL A 670 37.02 -2.12 12.85
C VAL A 670 38.32 -2.88 12.60
N THR A 671 39.34 -2.71 13.47
CA THR A 671 40.61 -3.43 13.38
C THR A 671 40.44 -4.94 13.55
N GLU A 672 39.61 -5.36 14.50
CA GLU A 672 39.32 -6.78 14.74
C GLU A 672 38.47 -7.35 13.61
N TYR A 673 37.49 -6.64 13.14
CA TYR A 673 36.65 -7.03 12.02
C TYR A 673 37.50 -7.29 10.75
N ILE A 674 38.34 -6.33 10.35
CA ILE A 674 39.20 -6.47 9.17
C ILE A 674 40.22 -7.59 9.33
N ARG A 675 40.74 -7.79 10.55
CA ARG A 675 41.64 -8.89 10.85
C ARG A 675 40.96 -10.25 10.69
N ASP A 676 39.74 -10.38 11.22
CA ASP A 676 39.00 -11.63 11.14
C ASP A 676 38.57 -11.91 9.68
N LEU A 677 38.11 -10.89 8.97
CA LEU A 677 37.85 -10.99 7.53
C LEU A 677 39.08 -11.46 6.75
N GLY A 678 40.24 -10.85 7.01
CA GLY A 678 41.51 -11.27 6.40
C GLY A 678 41.92 -12.70 6.76
N LYS A 679 41.59 -13.21 7.95
CA LYS A 679 41.82 -14.62 8.32
C LYS A 679 40.96 -15.56 7.46
N ILE A 680 39.69 -15.24 7.29
CA ILE A 680 38.74 -16.03 6.46
C ILE A 680 39.33 -16.20 5.06
N PHE A 681 39.68 -15.12 4.36
CA PHE A 681 40.15 -15.20 2.97
C PHE A 681 41.59 -15.78 2.84
N ARG A 682 42.42 -15.69 3.88
CA ARG A 682 43.69 -16.39 3.89
C ARG A 682 43.57 -17.91 4.03
N ASN A 683 42.46 -18.40 4.60
CA ASN A 683 42.24 -19.83 4.78
C ASN A 683 41.48 -20.46 3.61
N VAL A 684 40.92 -19.64 2.70
CA VAL A 684 40.32 -20.14 1.46
C VAL A 684 41.38 -20.85 0.63
N SER A 685 41.08 -22.08 0.18
CA SER A 685 41.98 -22.86 -0.66
C SER A 685 42.13 -22.23 -2.05
N GLY A 686 43.36 -21.91 -2.42
CA GLY A 686 43.70 -21.43 -3.77
C GLY A 686 43.89 -22.56 -4.82
N GLU A 687 43.65 -23.81 -4.47
CA GLU A 687 43.75 -24.94 -5.38
C GLU A 687 42.51 -25.11 -6.24
N GLU A 688 41.31 -24.87 -5.65
CA GLU A 688 40.02 -24.99 -6.32
C GLU A 688 39.67 -23.72 -7.09
N CYS A 689 38.93 -23.87 -8.18
CA CYS A 689 38.44 -22.75 -9.02
C CYS A 689 37.61 -21.74 -8.21
N TRP A 690 36.77 -22.23 -7.30
CA TRP A 690 35.98 -21.43 -6.41
C TRP A 690 36.81 -20.56 -5.45
N GLY A 691 37.79 -21.17 -4.78
CA GLY A 691 38.69 -20.45 -3.88
C GLY A 691 39.49 -19.37 -4.59
N ARG A 692 40.01 -19.65 -5.78
CA ARG A 692 40.68 -18.65 -6.64
C ARG A 692 39.78 -17.48 -6.98
N PHE A 693 38.52 -17.76 -7.32
CA PHE A 693 37.50 -16.74 -7.61
C PHE A 693 37.27 -15.84 -6.38
N LEU A 694 37.05 -16.40 -5.19
CA LEU A 694 36.84 -15.65 -3.96
C LEU A 694 38.03 -14.77 -3.59
N ILE A 695 39.25 -15.31 -3.68
CA ILE A 695 40.50 -14.57 -3.41
C ILE A 695 40.61 -13.40 -4.38
N TRP A 696 40.32 -13.61 -5.66
CA TRP A 696 40.31 -12.56 -6.67
C TRP A 696 39.28 -11.48 -6.33
N CYS A 697 38.04 -11.86 -6.08
CA CYS A 697 36.98 -10.91 -5.70
C CYS A 697 37.34 -10.10 -4.46
N TYR A 698 37.88 -10.75 -3.43
CA TYR A 698 38.30 -10.07 -2.19
C TYR A 698 39.36 -9.02 -2.45
N THR A 699 40.39 -9.38 -3.19
CA THR A 699 41.49 -8.44 -3.49
C THR A 699 41.05 -7.30 -4.38
N ASP A 700 40.20 -7.55 -5.37
CA ASP A 700 39.61 -6.50 -6.22
C ASP A 700 38.80 -5.53 -5.39
N CYS A 701 37.92 -6.01 -4.48
CA CYS A 701 37.11 -5.16 -3.59
C CYS A 701 38.00 -4.35 -2.61
N LEU A 702 39.08 -4.96 -2.07
CA LEU A 702 40.02 -4.21 -1.25
C LEU A 702 40.69 -3.10 -2.05
N MET A 703 41.12 -3.39 -3.28
CA MET A 703 41.77 -2.41 -4.16
C MET A 703 40.85 -1.26 -4.51
N GLU A 704 39.62 -1.55 -4.86
CA GLU A 704 38.57 -0.55 -5.13
C GLU A 704 38.29 0.32 -3.90
N TYR A 705 38.09 -0.29 -2.73
CA TYR A 705 37.88 0.42 -1.47
C TYR A 705 39.08 1.35 -1.12
N ILE A 706 40.31 0.87 -1.26
CA ILE A 706 41.52 1.67 -1.02
C ILE A 706 41.58 2.89 -1.94
N GLN A 707 41.17 2.76 -3.19
CA GLN A 707 41.14 3.86 -4.15
C GLN A 707 40.04 4.88 -3.90
N THR A 708 38.87 4.41 -3.57
CA THR A 708 37.67 5.27 -3.44
C THR A 708 37.56 5.94 -2.07
N GLU A 709 37.92 5.24 -0.98
CA GLU A 709 37.66 5.68 0.39
C GLU A 709 38.88 6.27 1.10
N ARG A 710 40.05 6.39 0.41
CA ARG A 710 41.31 6.87 0.99
C ARG A 710 41.17 8.19 1.74
N ASN A 711 40.40 9.13 1.21
CA ASN A 711 40.25 10.45 1.81
C ASN A 711 39.18 10.47 2.92
N ARG A 712 38.24 9.51 2.91
CA ARG A 712 37.13 9.45 3.84
C ARG A 712 37.42 8.64 5.09
N TYR A 713 38.10 7.49 4.91
CA TYR A 713 38.42 6.55 5.99
C TYR A 713 39.89 6.10 5.94
N PRO A 714 40.86 7.01 6.18
CA PRO A 714 42.30 6.69 6.00
C PRO A 714 42.81 5.56 6.93
N GLU A 715 42.22 5.44 8.14
CA GLU A 715 42.58 4.38 9.08
C GLU A 715 42.11 3.01 8.59
N VAL A 716 40.92 2.91 8.06
CA VAL A 716 40.39 1.67 7.48
C VAL A 716 41.17 1.28 6.25
N VAL A 717 41.49 2.25 5.39
CA VAL A 717 42.34 2.02 4.21
C VAL A 717 43.70 1.47 4.59
N ALA A 718 44.35 2.01 5.63
CA ALA A 718 45.62 1.49 6.11
C ALA A 718 45.54 0.01 6.55
N LEU A 719 44.46 -0.36 7.23
CA LEU A 719 44.20 -1.77 7.61
C LEU A 719 43.98 -2.67 6.40
N MET A 720 43.21 -2.17 5.39
CA MET A 720 42.97 -2.90 4.14
C MET A 720 44.27 -3.10 3.33
N GLU A 721 45.12 -2.08 3.25
CA GLU A 721 46.44 -2.17 2.63
C GLU A 721 47.34 -3.22 3.33
N GLU A 722 47.28 -3.29 4.66
CA GLU A 722 48.02 -4.30 5.42
C GLU A 722 47.53 -5.71 5.09
N GLN A 723 46.22 -5.94 5.04
CA GLN A 723 45.67 -7.24 4.63
C GLN A 723 46.13 -7.63 3.24
N LEU A 724 46.12 -6.71 2.29
CA LEU A 724 46.56 -6.94 0.93
C LEU A 724 48.05 -7.32 0.87
N LYS A 725 48.90 -6.63 1.66
CA LYS A 725 50.36 -6.97 1.80
C LYS A 725 50.60 -8.36 2.40
N VAL A 726 49.81 -8.73 3.42
CA VAL A 726 49.89 -10.07 4.05
C VAL A 726 49.51 -11.16 3.05
N MET A 727 48.43 -10.97 2.29
CA MET A 727 48.05 -11.93 1.24
C MET A 727 49.07 -12.02 0.15
N TYR A 728 49.64 -10.90 -0.30
CA TYR A 728 50.69 -10.87 -1.31
C TYR A 728 51.92 -11.70 -0.89
N ARG A 729 52.44 -11.51 0.34
CA ARG A 729 53.57 -12.27 0.88
C ARG A 729 53.33 -13.78 0.94
N LYS A 730 52.08 -14.19 1.28
CA LYS A 730 51.71 -15.62 1.32
C LYS A 730 51.79 -16.27 -0.06
N THR A 731 51.47 -15.55 -1.12
CA THR A 731 51.42 -16.06 -2.50
C THR A 731 52.74 -15.93 -3.25
N ASP A 732 53.78 -15.33 -2.65
CA ASP A 732 55.05 -15.03 -3.33
C ASP A 732 55.81 -16.28 -3.82
N LYS A 733 55.61 -17.41 -3.12
CA LYS A 733 56.23 -18.70 -3.48
C LYS A 733 55.45 -19.50 -4.53
N GLU A 734 54.21 -19.06 -4.85
CA GLU A 734 53.36 -19.76 -5.80
C GLU A 734 53.75 -19.46 -7.26
N LYS A 735 54.05 -20.53 -8.04
CA LYS A 735 54.52 -20.42 -9.43
C LYS A 735 53.40 -20.53 -10.48
N ASP A 736 52.14 -20.81 -10.08
CA ASP A 736 51.00 -20.98 -10.96
C ASP A 736 50.72 -19.68 -11.76
N VAL A 737 50.15 -19.84 -12.95
CA VAL A 737 49.76 -18.76 -13.87
C VAL A 737 48.72 -17.83 -13.20
N PHE A 738 47.77 -18.38 -12.43
CA PHE A 738 46.77 -17.62 -11.68
C PHE A 738 47.47 -16.66 -10.69
N TRP A 739 48.37 -17.15 -9.85
CA TRP A 739 49.06 -16.34 -8.85
C TRP A 739 49.98 -15.28 -9.45
N LYS A 740 50.56 -15.56 -10.62
CA LYS A 740 51.34 -14.56 -11.37
C LYS A 740 50.46 -13.42 -11.88
N ALA A 741 49.27 -13.75 -12.44
CA ALA A 741 48.31 -12.76 -12.91
C ALA A 741 47.74 -11.94 -11.74
N TRP A 742 47.39 -12.62 -10.64
CA TRP A 742 46.89 -12.00 -9.41
C TRP A 742 47.90 -11.00 -8.83
N ARG A 743 49.19 -11.39 -8.67
CA ARG A 743 50.25 -10.49 -8.19
C ARG A 743 50.46 -9.28 -9.11
N LYS A 744 50.34 -9.45 -10.41
CA LYS A 744 50.44 -8.35 -11.37
C LYS A 744 49.27 -7.34 -11.13
N ASN A 745 48.07 -7.83 -10.89
CA ASN A 745 46.92 -6.99 -10.57
C ASN A 745 47.13 -6.22 -9.25
N VAL A 746 47.50 -6.91 -8.17
CA VAL A 746 47.73 -6.29 -6.86
C VAL A 746 48.85 -5.24 -6.90
N ASN A 747 49.92 -5.48 -7.64
CA ASN A 747 51.01 -4.53 -7.80
C ASN A 747 50.63 -3.23 -8.51
N SER A 748 49.51 -3.19 -9.20
CA SER A 748 49.01 -1.95 -9.85
C SER A 748 48.59 -0.85 -8.85
N ILE A 749 48.25 -1.23 -7.62
CA ILE A 749 47.87 -0.28 -6.54
C ILE A 749 49.10 0.41 -5.94
N TRP A 750 50.27 -0.28 -5.91
CA TRP A 750 51.46 0.27 -5.28
C TRP A 750 52.37 1.03 -6.25
N LYS A 751 51.98 1.09 -7.51
CA LYS A 751 52.57 1.96 -8.52
C LYS A 751 51.79 3.27 -8.62
#